data_823e9ce1a5a62f4efe77bae7922f302b
#
_entry.id   823e9ce1a5a62f4efe77bae7922f302b
#
_cell.length_a   1.000
_cell.length_b   1.000
_cell.length_c   1.000
_cell.angle_alpha   90.00
_cell.angle_beta   90.00
_cell.angle_gamma   90.00
#
_symmetry.space_group_name_H-M   'P 1'
#
loop_
_entity.id
_entity.type
_entity.pdbx_description
1 polymer ?
#
loop_
_entity_poly.entity_id
_entity_poly.type
_entity_poly.pdbx_seq_one_letter_code
_entity_poly.pdbx_strand_id
1 'polypeptide(L)'
;MLGHYGHTIAMRLKALILITALLLAPAARAADPQPYTLHIEATGHGPLDAALKASSQLESLRSGAPAGPFALIGRAEADVERLQTVLESFGYYQAHIAVSIAGRALEDSDLRENLEALPAGSKAPVLVKIDTGPLFHLGRVSIDGEVSDTARSAFALQSGAPAVASQVLAAGQRLLEAMEEEGHAFAKVDDPIAYQDAHEPLLDVSFKATAGAVYHLGAIHFQGLKRLNEAFLQKRLKLHSGELYSPSKVEHARTDLLSLGTFSGISVRLPKESDVQGDTLPIVFEVQERKRHAVNLTAAFSSDLGGSGGATWTDRNVFGDAEQLNVTASLINWGGSDTTGLGYELGATLNKPDFLRPDQSVQFSLNALKQDLIAYDQTAQIAGVTVSRKLTPFWSIGAGVTVEKETIFQQAAAQYQGANFYYTLIALPLTVKYDSTGLPNPLSDPLHGVRLTLSLAPTESLGRSDATFVIFQATTSTYLDLSRLGWTPPGRSVIAVRGLFAEAYGAGQFSLPPDQRFYAGGSSTIRGYQYQSVGPIFPGPPPVPPATSSLPPNPPVPTGGTDLVAAGIEYRQRLYTNFGTAVFVDAGKVAADLHPFEGRPSVGYGAGLRYYTPIGPIRLDIALPVRRLRDGDALEVYIGLGQAF
;
A
#
# COMPACT_ATOMS: atom_id res chain seq x y z
N MET A 1 -31.99 -26.62 -57.83
CA MET A 1 -31.14 -26.43 -56.66
C MET A 1 -29.66 -26.51 -57.04
N LEU A 2 -29.13 -25.61 -57.88
CA LEU A 2 -27.71 -25.64 -58.30
C LEU A 2 -27.17 -24.24 -58.59
N GLY A 3 -27.72 -23.20 -57.94
CA GLY A 3 -27.36 -21.79 -58.21
C GLY A 3 -26.66 -21.06 -57.06
N HIS A 4 -26.52 -21.63 -55.83
CA HIS A 4 -26.05 -20.90 -54.63
C HIS A 4 -24.61 -21.20 -54.17
N TYR A 5 -23.96 -22.21 -54.76
CA TYR A 5 -22.60 -22.60 -54.36
C TYR A 5 -21.47 -21.86 -55.15
N GLY A 6 -21.79 -21.28 -56.28
CA GLY A 6 -20.77 -20.57 -57.12
C GLY A 6 -20.35 -19.20 -56.58
N HIS A 7 -21.22 -18.48 -55.89
CA HIS A 7 -20.92 -17.13 -55.39
C HIS A 7 -20.07 -17.10 -54.13
N THR A 8 -20.18 -18.11 -53.26
CA THR A 8 -19.42 -18.20 -52.02
C THR A 8 -17.96 -18.63 -52.21
N ILE A 9 -17.68 -19.42 -53.25
CA ILE A 9 -16.29 -19.83 -53.57
C ILE A 9 -15.54 -18.68 -54.25
N ALA A 10 -16.18 -17.91 -55.13
CA ALA A 10 -15.58 -16.75 -55.77
C ALA A 10 -15.29 -15.58 -54.79
N MET A 11 -16.09 -15.39 -53.74
CA MET A 11 -15.83 -14.39 -52.70
C MET A 11 -14.70 -14.82 -51.77
N ARG A 12 -14.56 -16.10 -51.43
CA ARG A 12 -13.44 -16.63 -50.62
C ARG A 12 -12.11 -16.60 -51.38
N LEU A 13 -12.13 -16.82 -52.72
CA LEU A 13 -10.94 -16.74 -53.56
C LEU A 13 -10.48 -15.28 -53.75
N LYS A 14 -11.40 -14.35 -53.87
CA LYS A 14 -11.08 -12.90 -53.92
C LYS A 14 -10.56 -12.37 -52.59
N ALA A 15 -11.09 -12.84 -51.46
CA ALA A 15 -10.56 -12.50 -50.13
C ALA A 15 -9.15 -13.10 -49.88
N LEU A 16 -8.89 -14.31 -50.37
CA LEU A 16 -7.58 -14.96 -50.26
C LEU A 16 -6.51 -14.26 -51.13
N ILE A 17 -6.90 -13.79 -52.35
CA ILE A 17 -6.02 -13.03 -53.25
C ILE A 17 -5.76 -11.62 -52.68
N LEU A 18 -6.73 -11.01 -51.99
CA LEU A 18 -6.52 -9.71 -51.32
C LEU A 18 -5.60 -9.82 -50.12
N ILE A 19 -5.69 -10.88 -49.36
CA ILE A 19 -4.81 -11.16 -48.20
C ILE A 19 -3.39 -11.52 -48.65
N THR A 20 -3.23 -12.28 -49.75
CA THR A 20 -1.90 -12.53 -50.35
C THR A 20 -1.30 -11.31 -51.02
N ALA A 21 -2.09 -10.41 -51.62
CA ALA A 21 -1.59 -9.15 -52.13
C ALA A 21 -1.19 -8.15 -51.02
N LEU A 22 -1.84 -8.21 -49.85
CA LEU A 22 -1.45 -7.41 -48.66
C LEU A 22 -0.16 -7.93 -48.00
N LEU A 23 0.13 -9.24 -48.15
CA LEU A 23 1.38 -9.87 -47.65
C LEU A 23 2.55 -9.71 -48.63
N LEU A 24 2.30 -9.31 -49.89
CA LEU A 24 3.29 -9.03 -50.94
C LEU A 24 3.46 -7.51 -51.21
N ALA A 25 2.83 -6.63 -50.41
CA ALA A 25 3.22 -5.23 -50.43
C ALA A 25 4.74 -5.17 -50.10
N PRO A 26 5.58 -4.56 -50.96
CA PRO A 26 6.98 -4.39 -50.62
C PRO A 26 7.00 -3.66 -49.29
N ALA A 27 7.56 -4.29 -48.27
CA ALA A 27 7.87 -3.61 -47.03
C ALA A 27 8.59 -2.34 -47.44
N ALA A 28 7.95 -1.18 -47.22
CA ALA A 28 8.60 0.10 -47.40
C ALA A 28 9.93 -0.08 -46.62
N ARG A 29 11.04 -0.10 -47.35
CA ARG A 29 12.35 -0.14 -46.71
C ARG A 29 12.43 1.11 -45.87
N ALA A 30 12.10 0.96 -44.58
CA ALA A 30 12.59 1.88 -43.58
C ALA A 30 14.10 1.94 -43.80
N ALA A 31 14.66 3.13 -43.90
CA ALA A 31 16.11 3.32 -44.01
C ALA A 31 16.76 2.40 -42.96
N ASP A 32 17.82 1.69 -43.34
CA ASP A 32 18.52 0.77 -42.45
C ASP A 32 18.80 1.51 -41.13
N PRO A 33 18.41 0.94 -39.96
CA PRO A 33 18.63 1.60 -38.70
C PRO A 33 20.12 1.86 -38.48
N GLN A 34 20.46 3.12 -38.16
CA GLN A 34 21.82 3.47 -37.76
C GLN A 34 21.95 3.22 -36.26
N PRO A 35 22.55 2.13 -35.80
CA PRO A 35 22.76 1.92 -34.37
C PRO A 35 23.80 2.93 -33.86
N TYR A 36 23.61 3.38 -32.61
CA TYR A 36 24.54 4.32 -32.01
C TYR A 36 24.84 3.99 -30.54
N THR A 37 25.94 4.52 -30.05
CA THR A 37 26.26 4.57 -28.63
C THR A 37 26.12 6.02 -28.17
N LEU A 38 25.59 6.24 -26.97
CA LEU A 38 25.45 7.57 -26.40
C LEU A 38 26.34 7.71 -25.18
N HIS A 39 27.08 8.82 -25.14
CA HIS A 39 27.79 9.29 -23.97
C HIS A 39 27.39 10.73 -23.70
N ILE A 40 26.71 10.98 -22.59
CA ILE A 40 26.43 12.31 -22.06
C ILE A 40 27.48 12.59 -21.01
N GLU A 41 28.25 13.66 -21.19
CA GLU A 41 29.29 14.06 -20.25
C GLU A 41 28.66 14.45 -18.91
N ALA A 42 29.21 13.94 -17.81
CA ALA A 42 28.68 14.22 -16.48
C ALA A 42 29.03 15.65 -16.06
N THR A 43 28.04 16.39 -15.55
CA THR A 43 28.24 17.75 -15.04
C THR A 43 28.85 17.76 -13.64
N GLY A 44 28.89 16.63 -12.95
CA GLY A 44 29.32 16.50 -11.56
C GLY A 44 28.20 16.73 -10.54
N HIS A 45 26.99 17.05 -11.00
CA HIS A 45 25.79 17.24 -10.17
C HIS A 45 24.82 16.08 -10.40
N GLY A 46 24.82 15.09 -9.51
CA GLY A 46 24.02 13.86 -9.67
C GLY A 46 22.54 14.07 -10.03
N PRO A 47 21.80 14.96 -9.37
CA PRO A 47 20.39 15.24 -9.74
C PRO A 47 20.23 15.83 -11.14
N LEU A 48 21.13 16.72 -11.57
CA LEU A 48 21.13 17.30 -12.91
C LEU A 48 21.47 16.23 -13.96
N ASP A 49 22.52 15.43 -13.71
CA ASP A 49 22.91 14.35 -14.60
C ASP A 49 21.79 13.32 -14.80
N ALA A 50 21.04 13.01 -13.74
CA ALA A 50 19.86 12.15 -13.82
C ALA A 50 18.73 12.78 -14.65
N ALA A 51 18.45 14.06 -14.48
CA ALA A 51 17.43 14.80 -15.23
C ALA A 51 17.79 14.90 -16.72
N LEU A 52 19.06 15.20 -17.05
CA LEU A 52 19.55 15.23 -18.43
C LEU A 52 19.36 13.89 -19.15
N LYS A 53 19.74 12.78 -18.48
CA LYS A 53 19.51 11.42 -19.04
C LYS A 53 18.02 11.12 -19.22
N ALA A 54 17.20 11.47 -18.24
CA ALA A 54 15.75 11.18 -18.29
C ALA A 54 15.04 11.96 -19.41
N SER A 55 15.52 13.17 -19.74
CA SER A 55 14.92 14.04 -20.77
C SER A 55 15.42 13.71 -22.18
N SER A 56 16.54 12.99 -22.31
CA SER A 56 17.14 12.67 -23.60
C SER A 56 16.35 11.59 -24.36
N GLN A 57 15.95 11.91 -25.59
CA GLN A 57 15.39 10.92 -26.52
C GLN A 57 16.47 10.04 -27.14
N LEU A 58 17.70 10.54 -27.26
CA LEU A 58 18.83 9.72 -27.65
C LEU A 58 19.05 8.57 -26.65
N GLU A 59 18.80 8.76 -25.36
CA GLU A 59 18.87 7.70 -24.35
C GLU A 59 17.61 6.82 -24.36
N SER A 60 16.43 7.41 -24.26
CA SER A 60 15.17 6.66 -24.08
C SER A 60 14.75 5.85 -25.32
N LEU A 61 15.04 6.32 -26.52
CA LEU A 61 14.67 5.67 -27.77
C LEU A 61 15.79 4.85 -28.41
N ARG A 62 16.95 4.72 -27.75
CA ARG A 62 18.12 4.03 -28.27
C ARG A 62 17.84 2.57 -28.66
N SER A 63 17.09 1.86 -27.85
CA SER A 63 16.76 0.44 -28.08
C SER A 63 15.33 0.23 -28.60
N GLY A 64 14.41 1.15 -28.33
CA GLY A 64 12.99 0.98 -28.60
C GLY A 64 12.53 1.49 -29.97
N ALA A 65 13.26 2.44 -30.58
CA ALA A 65 12.91 3.05 -31.86
C ALA A 65 14.18 3.30 -32.69
N PRO A 66 14.64 2.30 -33.46
CA PRO A 66 15.79 2.47 -34.36
C PRO A 66 15.56 3.62 -35.33
N ALA A 67 16.56 4.47 -35.51
CA ALA A 67 16.49 5.65 -36.38
C ALA A 67 17.49 5.52 -37.53
N GLY A 68 17.13 5.88 -38.74
CA GLY A 68 18.08 6.06 -39.85
C GLY A 68 18.95 7.32 -39.64
N PRO A 69 20.00 7.55 -40.47
CA PRO A 69 20.92 8.67 -40.29
C PRO A 69 20.25 10.02 -40.13
N PHE A 70 19.29 10.36 -40.97
CA PHE A 70 18.52 11.61 -40.93
C PHE A 70 17.73 11.75 -39.60
N ALA A 71 17.05 10.68 -39.19
CA ALA A 71 16.27 10.68 -37.95
C ALA A 71 17.14 10.72 -36.69
N LEU A 72 18.37 10.21 -36.74
CA LEU A 72 19.35 10.31 -35.66
C LEU A 72 19.81 11.77 -35.50
N ILE A 73 20.11 12.47 -36.60
CA ILE A 73 20.48 13.90 -36.58
C ILE A 73 19.34 14.72 -35.97
N GLY A 74 18.12 14.59 -36.51
CA GLY A 74 16.95 15.34 -36.00
C GLY A 74 16.63 15.02 -34.52
N ARG A 75 16.90 13.78 -34.06
CA ARG A 75 16.77 13.43 -32.65
C ARG A 75 17.83 14.12 -31.79
N ALA A 76 19.06 14.24 -32.31
CA ALA A 76 20.15 14.93 -31.61
C ALA A 76 19.88 16.45 -31.54
N GLU A 77 19.41 17.07 -32.64
CA GLU A 77 18.99 18.49 -32.65
C GLU A 77 17.88 18.76 -31.62
N ALA A 78 16.84 17.93 -31.61
CA ALA A 78 15.75 18.05 -30.64
C ALA A 78 16.19 17.79 -29.20
N ASP A 79 17.23 16.98 -28.98
CA ASP A 79 17.78 16.78 -27.63
C ASP A 79 18.57 17.98 -27.14
N VAL A 80 19.25 18.73 -28.00
CA VAL A 80 19.93 19.99 -27.59
C VAL A 80 18.93 20.93 -26.94
N GLU A 81 17.76 21.19 -27.54
CA GLU A 81 16.74 22.05 -26.96
C GLU A 81 16.20 21.54 -25.62
N ARG A 82 15.95 20.19 -25.53
CA ARG A 82 15.47 19.58 -24.29
C ARG A 82 16.49 19.66 -23.16
N LEU A 83 17.74 19.34 -23.46
CA LEU A 83 18.82 19.39 -22.48
C LEU A 83 19.11 20.83 -22.04
N GLN A 84 19.00 21.82 -22.98
CA GLN A 84 19.09 23.24 -22.65
C GLN A 84 18.00 23.65 -21.64
N THR A 85 16.75 23.25 -21.89
CA THR A 85 15.63 23.49 -20.96
C THR A 85 15.87 22.87 -19.57
N VAL A 86 16.46 21.66 -19.51
CA VAL A 86 16.84 21.04 -18.26
C VAL A 86 17.90 21.86 -17.52
N LEU A 87 18.96 22.27 -18.21
CA LEU A 87 20.01 23.09 -17.63
C LEU A 87 19.48 24.41 -17.06
N GLU A 88 18.65 25.12 -17.83
CA GLU A 88 17.97 26.34 -17.39
C GLU A 88 17.08 26.09 -16.16
N SER A 89 16.35 24.95 -16.12
CA SER A 89 15.52 24.60 -14.99
C SER A 89 16.28 24.37 -13.69
N PHE A 90 17.57 24.04 -13.78
CA PHE A 90 18.49 23.91 -12.66
C PHE A 90 19.29 25.18 -12.36
N GLY A 91 19.06 26.27 -13.12
CA GLY A 91 19.72 27.56 -12.90
C GLY A 91 20.96 27.81 -13.79
N TYR A 92 21.19 27.02 -14.81
CA TYR A 92 22.31 27.16 -15.73
C TYR A 92 21.86 27.81 -17.03
N TYR A 93 21.60 29.11 -17.03
CA TYR A 93 21.04 29.85 -18.17
C TYR A 93 22.04 30.17 -19.29
N GLN A 94 23.34 30.07 -19.02
CA GLN A 94 24.43 30.30 -19.97
C GLN A 94 25.14 28.98 -20.36
N ALA A 95 24.44 27.87 -20.21
CA ALA A 95 24.99 26.58 -20.59
C ALA A 95 25.14 26.43 -22.11
N HIS A 96 26.19 25.73 -22.52
CA HIS A 96 26.46 25.39 -23.92
C HIS A 96 26.49 23.89 -24.10
N ILE A 97 25.75 23.39 -25.08
CA ILE A 97 25.67 21.97 -25.43
C ILE A 97 26.28 21.76 -26.80
N ALA A 98 27.31 20.94 -26.90
CA ALA A 98 27.90 20.54 -28.16
C ALA A 98 27.66 19.03 -28.39
N VAL A 99 26.97 18.71 -29.48
CA VAL A 99 26.73 17.31 -29.86
C VAL A 99 27.58 16.96 -31.06
N SER A 100 28.26 15.82 -30.99
CA SER A 100 28.97 15.26 -32.12
C SER A 100 28.54 13.81 -32.38
N ILE A 101 28.41 13.44 -33.64
CA ILE A 101 28.05 12.10 -34.10
C ILE A 101 29.16 11.57 -35.02
N ALA A 102 29.69 10.42 -34.70
CA ALA A 102 30.83 9.82 -35.39
C ALA A 102 32.07 10.74 -35.50
N GLY A 103 32.28 11.60 -34.46
CA GLY A 103 33.37 12.56 -34.36
C GLY A 103 33.18 13.86 -35.12
N ARG A 104 32.02 14.09 -35.74
CA ARG A 104 31.66 15.33 -36.43
C ARG A 104 30.64 16.13 -35.64
N ALA A 105 30.73 17.45 -35.70
CA ALA A 105 29.79 18.33 -35.06
C ALA A 105 28.38 18.17 -35.68
N LEU A 106 27.34 18.46 -34.91
CA LEU A 106 25.93 18.34 -35.38
C LEU A 106 25.62 19.30 -36.52
N GLU A 107 26.28 20.45 -36.59
CA GLU A 107 26.11 21.49 -37.60
C GLU A 107 26.92 21.22 -38.89
N ASP A 108 27.70 20.12 -38.93
CA ASP A 108 28.52 19.78 -40.12
C ASP A 108 27.63 19.38 -41.28
N SER A 109 27.73 20.08 -42.41
CA SER A 109 26.94 19.84 -43.62
C SER A 109 27.11 18.42 -44.19
N ASP A 110 28.27 17.82 -43.98
CA ASP A 110 28.62 16.49 -44.54
C ASP A 110 28.30 15.36 -43.54
N LEU A 111 27.75 15.69 -42.35
CA LEU A 111 27.43 14.72 -41.30
C LEU A 111 26.54 13.59 -41.79
N ARG A 112 25.53 13.91 -42.59
CA ARG A 112 24.60 12.93 -43.16
C ARG A 112 25.30 11.96 -44.07
N GLU A 113 26.11 12.47 -45.02
CA GLU A 113 26.86 11.62 -45.97
C GLU A 113 27.86 10.71 -45.25
N ASN A 114 28.50 11.22 -44.21
CA ASN A 114 29.40 10.46 -43.38
C ASN A 114 28.70 9.32 -42.63
N LEU A 115 27.49 9.56 -42.12
CA LEU A 115 26.68 8.53 -41.46
C LEU A 115 26.19 7.47 -42.45
N GLU A 116 25.80 7.86 -43.64
CA GLU A 116 25.39 6.94 -44.70
C GLU A 116 26.57 6.11 -45.27
N ALA A 117 27.82 6.59 -45.15
CA ALA A 117 29.02 5.91 -45.56
C ALA A 117 29.57 4.91 -44.49
N LEU A 118 28.99 4.90 -43.27
CA LEU A 118 29.42 3.96 -42.25
C LEU A 118 29.08 2.52 -42.64
N PRO A 119 29.96 1.54 -42.29
CA PRO A 119 29.67 0.14 -42.57
C PRO A 119 28.34 -0.30 -41.95
N ALA A 120 27.55 -1.09 -42.68
CA ALA A 120 26.27 -1.57 -42.23
C ALA A 120 26.36 -2.26 -40.84
N GLY A 121 25.54 -1.81 -39.89
CA GLY A 121 25.51 -2.33 -38.53
C GLY A 121 26.58 -1.76 -37.58
N SER A 122 27.48 -0.87 -38.05
CA SER A 122 28.40 -0.17 -37.15
C SER A 122 27.65 0.82 -36.26
N LYS A 123 28.09 0.95 -35.00
CA LYS A 123 27.50 1.90 -34.07
C LYS A 123 28.14 3.26 -34.21
N ALA A 124 27.36 4.28 -34.55
CA ALA A 124 27.82 5.67 -34.53
C ALA A 124 28.00 6.16 -33.09
N PRO A 125 29.19 6.59 -32.65
CA PRO A 125 29.33 7.20 -31.34
C PRO A 125 28.68 8.59 -31.33
N VAL A 126 27.76 8.82 -30.41
CA VAL A 126 27.15 10.12 -30.11
C VAL A 126 27.73 10.61 -28.79
N LEU A 127 28.36 11.77 -28.81
CA LEU A 127 28.92 12.42 -27.64
C LEU A 127 28.20 13.76 -27.43
N VAL A 128 27.63 13.93 -26.25
CA VAL A 128 27.02 15.16 -25.80
C VAL A 128 27.95 15.78 -24.75
N LYS A 129 28.58 16.89 -25.09
CA LYS A 129 29.41 17.69 -24.19
C LYS A 129 28.58 18.82 -23.63
N ILE A 130 28.67 19.02 -22.31
CA ILE A 130 27.90 20.03 -21.59
C ILE A 130 28.86 20.93 -20.84
N ASP A 131 28.88 22.20 -21.21
CA ASP A 131 29.47 23.26 -20.42
C ASP A 131 28.32 23.97 -19.69
N THR A 132 28.20 23.80 -18.39
CA THR A 132 27.10 24.36 -17.62
C THR A 132 27.17 25.88 -17.49
N GLY A 133 28.36 26.48 -17.69
CA GLY A 133 28.56 27.86 -17.31
C GLY A 133 28.34 28.12 -15.81
N PRO A 134 28.16 29.39 -15.41
CA PRO A 134 27.93 29.74 -14.02
C PRO A 134 26.53 29.35 -13.56
N LEU A 135 26.41 28.97 -12.29
CA LEU A 135 25.11 28.79 -11.65
C LEU A 135 24.52 30.17 -11.34
N PHE A 136 23.34 30.45 -11.84
CA PHE A 136 22.61 31.68 -11.56
C PHE A 136 22.00 31.63 -10.15
N HIS A 137 22.00 32.77 -9.49
CA HIS A 137 21.34 33.00 -8.22
C HIS A 137 20.20 34.00 -8.38
N LEU A 138 19.25 33.99 -7.46
CA LEU A 138 18.16 34.95 -7.47
C LEU A 138 18.72 36.33 -7.05
N GLY A 139 18.55 37.30 -7.90
CA GLY A 139 18.84 38.72 -7.63
C GLY A 139 17.72 39.32 -6.78
N ARG A 140 16.99 40.28 -7.36
CA ARG A 140 15.83 40.87 -6.70
C ARG A 140 14.63 39.95 -6.84
N VAL A 141 13.98 39.65 -5.72
CA VAL A 141 12.71 38.92 -5.69
C VAL A 141 11.62 39.86 -5.21
N SER A 142 10.63 40.14 -6.04
CA SER A 142 9.53 41.07 -5.74
C SER A 142 8.16 40.42 -5.92
N ILE A 143 7.21 40.86 -5.11
CA ILE A 143 5.78 40.52 -5.23
C ILE A 143 5.04 41.84 -5.44
N ASP A 144 4.42 42.00 -6.59
CA ASP A 144 3.57 43.12 -6.94
C ASP A 144 2.12 42.80 -6.56
N GLY A 145 1.52 43.64 -5.73
CA GLY A 145 0.17 43.46 -5.19
C GLY A 145 0.13 43.50 -3.67
N GLU A 146 -1.07 43.63 -3.15
CA GLU A 146 -1.31 43.60 -1.69
C GLU A 146 -1.39 42.16 -1.22
N VAL A 147 -0.41 41.76 -0.40
CA VAL A 147 -0.34 40.43 0.23
C VAL A 147 -0.07 40.59 1.72
N SER A 148 -0.71 39.73 2.51
CA SER A 148 -0.50 39.69 3.95
C SER A 148 0.93 39.29 4.35
N ASP A 149 1.33 39.61 5.57
CA ASP A 149 2.63 39.17 6.10
C ASP A 149 2.71 37.63 6.20
N THR A 150 1.60 36.95 6.47
CA THR A 150 1.52 35.49 6.51
C THR A 150 1.78 34.90 5.13
N ALA A 151 1.09 35.37 4.11
CA ALA A 151 1.27 34.90 2.72
C ALA A 151 2.68 35.22 2.21
N ARG A 152 3.23 36.38 2.55
CA ARG A 152 4.62 36.77 2.25
C ARG A 152 5.63 35.83 2.92
N SER A 153 5.37 35.45 4.15
CA SER A 153 6.23 34.49 4.87
C SER A 153 6.18 33.09 4.27
N ALA A 154 5.00 32.63 3.82
CA ALA A 154 4.81 31.35 3.16
C ALA A 154 5.49 31.26 1.79
N PHE A 155 5.65 32.38 1.10
CA PHE A 155 6.32 32.46 -0.19
C PHE A 155 7.76 31.93 -0.14
N ALA A 156 8.52 32.24 0.93
CA ALA A 156 9.80 31.64 1.32
C ALA A 156 10.87 31.56 0.20
N LEU A 157 10.87 32.51 -0.75
CA LEU A 157 11.89 32.63 -1.79
C LEU A 157 12.79 33.82 -1.45
N GLN A 158 14.09 33.58 -1.37
CA GLN A 158 15.06 34.59 -0.90
C GLN A 158 16.07 34.97 -2.01
N SER A 159 16.44 36.23 -2.07
CA SER A 159 17.59 36.71 -2.84
C SER A 159 18.86 35.98 -2.45
N GLY A 160 19.72 35.67 -3.42
CA GLY A 160 20.94 34.90 -3.24
C GLY A 160 20.78 33.37 -3.26
N ALA A 161 19.56 32.85 -3.23
CA ALA A 161 19.33 31.41 -3.42
C ALA A 161 19.60 31.00 -4.88
N PRO A 162 19.95 29.73 -5.17
CA PRO A 162 20.06 29.25 -6.55
C PRO A 162 18.77 29.47 -7.37
N ALA A 163 18.90 29.94 -8.59
CA ALA A 163 17.77 30.26 -9.47
C ALA A 163 17.17 29.00 -10.13
N VAL A 164 16.70 28.05 -9.30
CA VAL A 164 16.11 26.79 -9.74
C VAL A 164 14.63 27.01 -10.06
N ALA A 165 14.23 26.76 -11.30
CA ALA A 165 12.87 27.05 -11.78
C ALA A 165 11.77 26.39 -10.96
N SER A 166 11.95 25.13 -10.55
CA SER A 166 10.97 24.42 -9.71
C SER A 166 10.74 25.08 -8.34
N GLN A 167 11.78 25.68 -7.75
CA GLN A 167 11.67 26.40 -6.47
C GLN A 167 10.96 27.75 -6.66
N VAL A 168 11.22 28.44 -7.77
CA VAL A 168 10.55 29.70 -8.13
C VAL A 168 9.05 29.46 -8.34
N LEU A 169 8.68 28.46 -9.15
CA LEU A 169 7.27 28.12 -9.37
C LEU A 169 6.57 27.64 -8.08
N ALA A 170 7.25 26.83 -7.29
CA ALA A 170 6.71 26.38 -5.99
C ALA A 170 6.51 27.56 -5.01
N ALA A 171 7.30 28.61 -5.07
CA ALA A 171 7.10 29.80 -4.27
C ALA A 171 5.81 30.54 -4.66
N GLY A 172 5.54 30.70 -5.96
CA GLY A 172 4.28 31.27 -6.43
C GLY A 172 3.07 30.45 -6.00
N GLN A 173 3.18 29.12 -6.05
CA GLN A 173 2.12 28.22 -5.61
C GLN A 173 1.88 28.32 -4.07
N ARG A 174 2.94 28.37 -3.26
CA ARG A 174 2.79 28.60 -1.81
C ARG A 174 2.18 29.95 -1.46
N LEU A 175 2.50 30.98 -2.24
CA LEU A 175 1.88 32.30 -2.09
C LEU A 175 0.39 32.24 -2.36
N LEU A 176 -0.01 31.60 -3.45
CA LEU A 176 -1.42 31.40 -3.81
C LEU A 176 -2.16 30.62 -2.73
N GLU A 177 -1.63 29.47 -2.33
CA GLU A 177 -2.20 28.63 -1.27
C GLU A 177 -2.38 29.39 0.05
N ALA A 178 -1.40 30.20 0.44
CA ALA A 178 -1.49 31.00 1.65
C ALA A 178 -2.58 32.08 1.57
N MET A 179 -2.73 32.72 0.42
CA MET A 179 -3.80 33.70 0.20
C MET A 179 -5.17 33.02 0.21
N GLU A 180 -5.29 31.85 -0.41
CA GLU A 180 -6.55 31.07 -0.41
C GLU A 180 -6.92 30.62 1.00
N GLU A 181 -5.94 30.22 1.85
CA GLU A 181 -6.16 29.86 3.26
C GLU A 181 -6.61 31.04 4.12
N GLU A 182 -6.32 32.28 3.70
CA GLU A 182 -6.81 33.52 4.31
C GLU A 182 -8.20 33.93 3.84
N GLY A 183 -8.87 33.07 3.06
CA GLY A 183 -10.23 33.30 2.58
C GLY A 183 -10.33 33.91 1.18
N HIS A 184 -9.25 34.16 0.51
CA HIS A 184 -9.23 34.71 -0.85
C HIS A 184 -9.46 33.62 -1.92
N ALA A 185 -10.69 33.11 -2.01
CA ALA A 185 -11.04 31.97 -2.84
C ALA A 185 -10.74 32.09 -4.34
N PHE A 186 -10.61 33.31 -4.84
CA PHE A 186 -10.29 33.62 -6.24
C PHE A 186 -8.97 34.36 -6.39
N ALA A 187 -8.09 34.22 -5.43
CA ALA A 187 -6.74 34.75 -5.50
C ALA A 187 -6.03 34.26 -6.78
N LYS A 188 -5.16 35.07 -7.30
CA LYS A 188 -4.35 34.75 -8.50
C LYS A 188 -2.93 35.16 -8.27
N VAL A 189 -2.02 34.31 -8.69
CA VAL A 189 -0.60 34.61 -8.81
C VAL A 189 -0.24 34.31 -10.26
N ASP A 190 0.12 35.34 -11.01
CA ASP A 190 0.52 35.18 -12.40
C ASP A 190 1.88 34.45 -12.47
N ASP A 191 2.18 33.86 -13.63
CA ASP A 191 3.48 33.24 -13.85
C ASP A 191 4.61 34.24 -13.61
N PRO A 192 5.71 33.85 -12.96
CA PRO A 192 6.79 34.75 -12.64
C PRO A 192 7.49 35.26 -13.90
N ILE A 193 7.80 36.54 -13.93
CA ILE A 193 8.64 37.15 -14.96
C ILE A 193 10.08 37.19 -14.42
N ALA A 194 11.00 36.62 -15.20
CA ALA A 194 12.40 36.53 -14.85
C ALA A 194 13.26 37.32 -15.85
N TYR A 195 14.20 38.13 -15.31
CA TYR A 195 15.15 38.91 -16.10
C TYR A 195 16.57 38.52 -15.68
N GLN A 196 17.41 38.20 -16.67
CA GLN A 196 18.83 37.96 -16.44
C GLN A 196 19.55 39.33 -16.29
N ASP A 197 20.42 39.41 -15.30
CA ASP A 197 21.36 40.57 -15.22
C ASP A 197 22.40 40.48 -16.36
N ALA A 198 22.78 41.60 -16.90
CA ALA A 198 23.70 41.69 -18.04
C ALA A 198 25.16 41.41 -17.68
N HIS A 199 25.55 41.55 -16.41
CA HIS A 199 26.95 41.54 -15.97
C HIS A 199 27.24 40.43 -14.95
N GLU A 200 26.24 40.03 -14.17
CA GLU A 200 26.37 39.03 -13.10
C GLU A 200 25.44 37.82 -13.35
N PRO A 201 25.78 36.61 -12.86
CA PRO A 201 24.92 35.44 -12.97
C PRO A 201 23.75 35.54 -11.99
N LEU A 202 22.95 36.59 -12.13
CA LEU A 202 21.76 36.85 -11.33
C LEU A 202 20.50 36.83 -12.17
N LEU A 203 19.41 36.35 -11.55
CA LEU A 203 18.08 36.32 -12.12
C LEU A 203 17.13 37.10 -11.23
N ASP A 204 16.68 38.26 -11.69
CA ASP A 204 15.64 39.04 -11.02
C ASP A 204 14.28 38.44 -11.33
N VAL A 205 13.45 38.16 -10.32
CA VAL A 205 12.16 37.51 -10.45
C VAL A 205 11.07 38.35 -9.82
N SER A 206 10.03 38.63 -10.59
CA SER A 206 8.82 39.33 -10.12
C SER A 206 7.58 38.48 -10.26
N PHE A 207 6.76 38.48 -9.20
CA PHE A 207 5.44 37.83 -9.16
C PHE A 207 4.38 38.92 -9.09
N LYS A 208 3.28 38.72 -9.79
CA LYS A 208 2.11 39.57 -9.64
C LYS A 208 1.01 38.79 -8.94
N ALA A 209 0.63 39.27 -7.76
CA ALA A 209 -0.40 38.64 -6.93
C ALA A 209 -1.63 39.53 -6.83
N THR A 210 -2.81 38.95 -6.94
CA THR A 210 -4.11 39.61 -6.76
C THR A 210 -4.91 38.80 -5.76
N ALA A 211 -5.12 39.32 -4.55
CA ALA A 211 -5.83 38.64 -3.48
C ALA A 211 -7.34 38.53 -3.77
N GLY A 212 -7.96 39.60 -4.27
CA GLY A 212 -9.41 39.66 -4.43
C GLY A 212 -10.14 39.82 -3.08
N ALA A 213 -11.43 39.55 -3.05
CA ALA A 213 -12.25 39.64 -1.84
C ALA A 213 -12.03 38.43 -0.90
N VAL A 214 -12.32 38.62 0.37
CA VAL A 214 -12.36 37.55 1.38
C VAL A 214 -13.75 36.94 1.37
N TYR A 215 -13.81 35.61 1.39
CA TYR A 215 -15.06 34.85 1.35
C TYR A 215 -15.21 33.95 2.58
N HIS A 216 -16.46 33.78 2.98
CA HIS A 216 -16.88 32.84 4.00
C HIS A 216 -17.66 31.67 3.37
N LEU A 217 -17.65 30.52 4.01
CA LEU A 217 -18.40 29.36 3.56
C LEU A 217 -19.91 29.67 3.55
N GLY A 218 -20.54 29.48 2.41
CA GLY A 218 -21.99 29.58 2.24
C GLY A 218 -22.72 28.25 2.47
N ALA A 219 -23.80 28.04 1.73
CA ALA A 219 -24.53 26.78 1.73
C ALA A 219 -23.70 25.65 1.11
N ILE A 220 -23.74 24.47 1.73
CA ILE A 220 -23.07 23.28 1.24
C ILE A 220 -24.11 22.36 0.60
N HIS A 221 -23.90 22.01 -0.65
CA HIS A 221 -24.79 21.15 -1.42
C HIS A 221 -24.07 19.90 -1.92
N PHE A 222 -24.84 18.80 -2.05
CA PHE A 222 -24.37 17.57 -2.65
C PHE A 222 -25.08 17.33 -3.98
N GLN A 223 -24.31 17.09 -5.04
CA GLN A 223 -24.82 16.74 -6.36
C GLN A 223 -24.37 15.32 -6.72
N GLY A 224 -25.32 14.49 -7.17
CA GLY A 224 -25.02 13.11 -7.60
C GLY A 224 -25.34 12.04 -6.56
N LEU A 225 -25.92 12.42 -5.40
CA LEU A 225 -26.44 11.47 -4.42
C LEU A 225 -27.60 10.65 -5.02
N LYS A 226 -27.62 9.36 -4.71
CA LYS A 226 -28.67 8.42 -5.16
C LYS A 226 -29.31 7.64 -4.02
N ARG A 227 -28.53 7.24 -3.02
CA ARG A 227 -28.93 6.33 -1.96
C ARG A 227 -28.47 6.74 -0.57
N LEU A 228 -27.45 7.59 -0.50
CA LEU A 228 -26.98 8.14 0.77
C LEU A 228 -27.86 9.29 1.22
N ASN A 229 -28.11 9.34 2.51
CA ASN A 229 -28.86 10.43 3.12
C ASN A 229 -28.02 11.71 3.19
N GLU A 230 -28.48 12.77 2.56
CA GLU A 230 -27.79 14.06 2.59
C GLU A 230 -27.65 14.62 4.01
N ALA A 231 -28.69 14.48 4.83
CA ALA A 231 -28.65 14.93 6.23
C ALA A 231 -27.55 14.25 7.06
N PHE A 232 -27.26 12.97 6.77
CA PHE A 232 -26.14 12.26 7.39
C PHE A 232 -24.81 12.87 6.96
N LEU A 233 -24.63 13.14 5.67
CA LEU A 233 -23.40 13.74 5.14
C LEU A 233 -23.17 15.15 5.66
N GLN A 234 -24.22 15.98 5.71
CA GLN A 234 -24.14 17.32 6.27
C GLN A 234 -23.74 17.32 7.74
N LYS A 235 -24.31 16.39 8.54
CA LYS A 235 -23.96 16.23 9.96
C LYS A 235 -22.51 15.77 10.15
N ARG A 236 -21.97 14.97 9.22
CA ARG A 236 -20.60 14.49 9.26
C ARG A 236 -19.59 15.58 8.91
N LEU A 237 -19.94 16.46 7.98
CA LEU A 237 -19.07 17.57 7.59
C LEU A 237 -18.71 18.44 8.79
N LYS A 238 -17.42 18.70 8.97
CA LYS A 238 -16.89 19.63 9.97
C LYS A 238 -16.74 21.05 9.40
N LEU A 239 -17.56 21.39 8.39
CA LEU A 239 -17.63 22.70 7.76
C LEU A 239 -18.93 23.37 8.12
N HIS A 240 -18.89 24.63 8.53
CA HIS A 240 -20.08 25.39 8.91
C HIS A 240 -20.21 26.65 8.05
N SER A 241 -21.43 26.95 7.64
CA SER A 241 -21.72 28.21 6.95
C SER A 241 -21.31 29.40 7.83
N GLY A 242 -20.68 30.40 7.25
CA GLY A 242 -20.14 31.58 7.95
C GLY A 242 -18.69 31.44 8.43
N GLU A 243 -18.09 30.25 8.36
CA GLU A 243 -16.65 30.13 8.61
C GLU A 243 -15.84 30.71 7.45
N LEU A 244 -14.64 31.20 7.74
CA LEU A 244 -13.71 31.66 6.71
C LEU A 244 -13.41 30.50 5.72
N TYR A 245 -13.51 30.78 4.42
CA TYR A 245 -13.11 29.82 3.39
C TYR A 245 -11.65 29.41 3.57
N SER A 246 -11.38 28.13 3.44
CA SER A 246 -10.04 27.55 3.51
C SER A 246 -10.02 26.29 2.66
N PRO A 247 -9.16 26.22 1.59
CA PRO A 247 -9.05 25.05 0.74
C PRO A 247 -8.68 23.78 1.52
N SER A 248 -7.78 23.91 2.51
CA SER A 248 -7.35 22.78 3.33
C SER A 248 -8.52 22.17 4.13
N LYS A 249 -9.40 22.99 4.71
CA LYS A 249 -10.60 22.49 5.41
C LYS A 249 -11.56 21.79 4.46
N VAL A 250 -11.77 22.33 3.25
CA VAL A 250 -12.62 21.74 2.22
C VAL A 250 -12.04 20.40 1.74
N GLU A 251 -10.73 20.34 1.52
CA GLU A 251 -10.04 19.10 1.13
C GLU A 251 -10.07 18.04 2.24
N HIS A 252 -9.90 18.45 3.49
CA HIS A 252 -10.09 17.56 4.63
C HIS A 252 -11.50 16.99 4.68
N ALA A 253 -12.52 17.82 4.47
CA ALA A 253 -13.91 17.37 4.41
C ALA A 253 -14.15 16.39 3.25
N ARG A 254 -13.59 16.66 2.07
CA ARG A 254 -13.64 15.77 0.89
C ARG A 254 -13.00 14.41 1.21
N THR A 255 -11.82 14.41 1.81
CA THR A 255 -11.09 13.19 2.18
C THR A 255 -11.84 12.41 3.27
N ASP A 256 -12.43 13.10 4.23
CA ASP A 256 -13.23 12.49 5.29
C ASP A 256 -14.48 11.79 4.73
N LEU A 257 -15.17 12.42 3.77
CA LEU A 257 -16.29 11.78 3.05
C LEU A 257 -15.84 10.55 2.25
N LEU A 258 -14.69 10.61 1.57
CA LEU A 258 -14.12 9.47 0.84
C LEU A 258 -13.80 8.30 1.77
N SER A 259 -13.43 8.58 3.02
CA SER A 259 -13.10 7.57 4.03
C SER A 259 -14.28 6.67 4.41
N LEU A 260 -15.53 7.09 4.14
CA LEU A 260 -16.73 6.26 4.29
C LEU A 260 -16.74 5.02 3.38
N GLY A 261 -15.93 5.02 2.30
CA GLY A 261 -15.85 3.90 1.36
C GLY A 261 -17.06 3.76 0.42
N THR A 262 -18.05 4.62 0.53
CA THR A 262 -19.29 4.62 -0.28
C THR A 262 -19.16 5.40 -1.58
N PHE A 263 -18.14 6.24 -1.72
CA PHE A 263 -17.87 7.04 -2.92
C PHE A 263 -16.70 6.48 -3.73
N SER A 264 -16.80 6.53 -5.05
CA SER A 264 -15.70 6.25 -5.99
C SER A 264 -14.89 7.49 -6.29
N GLY A 265 -15.50 8.67 -6.20
CA GLY A 265 -14.89 9.97 -6.38
C GLY A 265 -15.74 11.07 -5.79
N ILE A 266 -15.09 12.13 -5.34
CA ILE A 266 -15.71 13.37 -4.90
C ILE A 266 -14.87 14.49 -5.46
N SER A 267 -15.49 15.40 -6.23
CA SER A 267 -14.92 16.68 -6.64
C SER A 267 -15.64 17.81 -5.93
N VAL A 268 -14.92 18.89 -5.69
CA VAL A 268 -15.48 20.11 -5.12
C VAL A 268 -15.56 21.14 -6.21
N ARG A 269 -16.72 21.72 -6.40
CA ARG A 269 -16.95 22.80 -7.33
C ARG A 269 -17.29 24.08 -6.60
N LEU A 270 -16.49 25.11 -6.87
CA LEU A 270 -16.76 26.49 -6.50
C LEU A 270 -17.51 27.18 -7.64
N PRO A 271 -18.40 28.15 -7.36
CA PRO A 271 -18.99 29.00 -8.39
C PRO A 271 -17.90 29.84 -9.06
N LYS A 272 -18.23 30.45 -10.20
CA LYS A 272 -17.36 31.49 -10.77
C LYS A 272 -17.48 32.74 -9.89
N GLU A 273 -16.42 33.52 -9.81
CA GLU A 273 -16.38 34.76 -9.04
C GLU A 273 -17.55 35.70 -9.41
N SER A 274 -17.90 35.77 -10.71
CA SER A 274 -19.02 36.56 -11.23
C SER A 274 -20.40 36.13 -10.70
N ASP A 275 -20.53 34.91 -10.25
CA ASP A 275 -21.80 34.30 -9.83
C ASP A 275 -22.01 34.37 -8.31
N VAL A 276 -20.96 34.82 -7.58
CA VAL A 276 -21.02 34.98 -6.12
C VAL A 276 -21.68 36.29 -5.75
N GLN A 277 -22.69 36.22 -4.89
CA GLN A 277 -23.37 37.40 -4.35
C GLN A 277 -22.93 37.63 -2.89
N GLY A 278 -22.34 38.80 -2.64
CA GLY A 278 -21.80 39.14 -1.34
C GLY A 278 -20.48 38.45 -1.04
N ASP A 279 -20.26 38.10 0.22
CA ASP A 279 -19.03 37.49 0.73
C ASP A 279 -19.16 35.99 1.08
N THR A 280 -20.30 35.36 0.71
CA THR A 280 -20.57 33.96 1.00
C THR A 280 -20.39 33.09 -0.25
N LEU A 281 -19.54 32.04 -0.11
CA LEU A 281 -19.18 31.12 -1.17
C LEU A 281 -19.92 29.79 -1.00
N PRO A 282 -20.95 29.49 -1.82
CA PRO A 282 -21.59 28.18 -1.78
C PRO A 282 -20.65 27.11 -2.34
N ILE A 283 -20.62 25.95 -1.68
CA ILE A 283 -19.77 24.81 -2.06
C ILE A 283 -20.64 23.66 -2.55
N VAL A 284 -20.28 23.09 -3.69
CA VAL A 284 -20.96 21.91 -4.24
C VAL A 284 -19.98 20.74 -4.24
N PHE A 285 -20.31 19.71 -3.45
CA PHE A 285 -19.65 18.42 -3.51
C PHE A 285 -20.32 17.58 -4.60
N GLU A 286 -19.65 17.41 -5.72
CA GLU A 286 -20.07 16.49 -6.78
C GLU A 286 -19.60 15.09 -6.45
N VAL A 287 -20.54 14.21 -6.10
CA VAL A 287 -20.24 12.88 -5.57
C VAL A 287 -20.62 11.79 -6.56
N GLN A 288 -19.78 10.77 -6.63
CA GLN A 288 -20.06 9.55 -7.37
C GLN A 288 -20.10 8.37 -6.40
N GLU A 289 -21.30 7.84 -6.15
CA GLU A 289 -21.46 6.68 -5.31
C GLU A 289 -20.88 5.42 -5.96
N ARG A 290 -20.19 4.60 -5.16
CA ARG A 290 -19.75 3.25 -5.56
C ARG A 290 -20.96 2.33 -5.78
N LYS A 291 -20.74 1.25 -6.52
CA LYS A 291 -21.70 0.15 -6.57
C LYS A 291 -21.98 -0.33 -5.14
N ARG A 292 -23.26 -0.48 -4.81
CA ARG A 292 -23.72 -0.86 -3.47
C ARG A 292 -23.11 -2.20 -3.03
N HIS A 293 -23.13 -3.19 -3.91
CA HIS A 293 -22.65 -4.52 -3.62
C HIS A 293 -21.27 -4.76 -4.21
N ALA A 294 -20.46 -5.51 -3.47
CA ALA A 294 -19.19 -6.05 -3.93
C ALA A 294 -19.03 -7.49 -3.46
N VAL A 295 -18.27 -8.26 -4.20
CA VAL A 295 -17.84 -9.60 -3.82
C VAL A 295 -16.32 -9.63 -3.88
N ASN A 296 -15.69 -10.02 -2.78
CA ASN A 296 -14.26 -10.25 -2.70
C ASN A 296 -14.02 -11.75 -2.53
N LEU A 297 -13.09 -12.29 -3.30
CA LEU A 297 -12.66 -13.67 -3.19
C LEU A 297 -11.27 -13.69 -2.57
N THR A 298 -11.04 -14.61 -1.65
CA THR A 298 -9.76 -14.83 -1.00
C THR A 298 -9.33 -16.28 -1.17
N ALA A 299 -8.02 -16.49 -1.32
CA ALA A 299 -7.42 -17.81 -1.32
C ALA A 299 -6.03 -17.72 -0.68
N ALA A 300 -5.68 -18.72 0.12
CA ALA A 300 -4.35 -18.87 0.69
C ALA A 300 -4.01 -20.35 0.82
N PHE A 301 -2.72 -20.63 0.94
CA PHE A 301 -2.21 -21.98 1.13
C PHE A 301 -0.97 -21.95 2.03
N SER A 302 -0.88 -22.92 2.90
CA SER A 302 0.34 -23.21 3.66
C SER A 302 0.48 -24.74 3.81
N SER A 303 1.71 -25.21 3.98
CA SER A 303 1.96 -26.64 4.15
C SER A 303 1.32 -27.19 5.44
N ASP A 304 1.30 -26.37 6.50
CA ASP A 304 0.77 -26.68 7.81
C ASP A 304 -0.78 -26.69 7.86
N LEU A 305 -1.42 -25.60 7.47
CA LEU A 305 -2.89 -25.48 7.53
C LEU A 305 -3.60 -25.90 6.24
N GLY A 306 -2.87 -26.15 5.15
CA GLY A 306 -3.45 -26.51 3.87
C GLY A 306 -4.06 -25.31 3.12
N GLY A 307 -5.01 -25.61 2.26
CA GLY A 307 -5.74 -24.62 1.48
C GLY A 307 -6.83 -23.93 2.28
N SER A 308 -7.04 -22.65 1.99
CA SER A 308 -8.23 -21.91 2.41
C SER A 308 -8.77 -21.09 1.25
N GLY A 309 -10.10 -20.96 1.20
CA GLY A 309 -10.77 -20.15 0.19
C GLY A 309 -12.07 -19.58 0.72
N GLY A 310 -12.35 -18.34 0.40
CA GLY A 310 -13.54 -17.67 0.91
C GLY A 310 -14.09 -16.61 -0.03
N ALA A 311 -15.32 -16.21 0.25
CA ALA A 311 -16.01 -15.12 -0.40
C ALA A 311 -16.63 -14.19 0.64
N THR A 312 -16.44 -12.90 0.45
CA THR A 312 -17.10 -11.86 1.24
C THR A 312 -17.99 -11.03 0.35
N TRP A 313 -19.28 -11.06 0.61
CA TRP A 313 -20.24 -10.14 0.03
C TRP A 313 -20.38 -8.91 0.92
N THR A 314 -20.31 -7.74 0.30
CA THR A 314 -20.38 -6.44 0.97
C THR A 314 -21.56 -5.64 0.44
N ASP A 315 -22.43 -5.14 1.32
CA ASP A 315 -23.35 -4.04 1.06
C ASP A 315 -22.83 -2.78 1.75
N ARG A 316 -22.53 -1.72 0.98
CA ARG A 316 -21.86 -0.50 1.47
C ARG A 316 -22.80 0.55 2.06
N ASN A 317 -24.10 0.36 1.97
CA ASN A 317 -25.07 1.34 2.42
C ASN A 317 -26.43 0.67 2.67
N VAL A 318 -26.55 -0.03 3.79
CA VAL A 318 -27.73 -0.85 4.09
C VAL A 318 -28.97 0.01 4.34
N PHE A 319 -28.84 1.07 5.14
CA PHE A 319 -29.97 1.90 5.61
C PHE A 319 -29.93 3.35 5.12
N GLY A 320 -28.84 3.79 4.49
CA GLY A 320 -28.71 5.14 3.94
C GLY A 320 -27.63 6.01 4.60
N ASP A 321 -27.12 5.63 5.75
CA ASP A 321 -26.11 6.36 6.52
C ASP A 321 -24.73 5.72 6.41
N ALA A 322 -24.41 5.15 5.24
CA ALA A 322 -23.15 4.46 4.94
C ALA A 322 -22.89 3.22 5.84
N GLU A 323 -23.93 2.58 6.36
CA GLU A 323 -23.79 1.34 7.10
C GLU A 323 -23.28 0.24 6.16
N GLN A 324 -22.22 -0.44 6.57
CA GLN A 324 -21.63 -1.51 5.79
C GLN A 324 -21.93 -2.87 6.41
N LEU A 325 -22.57 -3.74 5.63
CA LEU A 325 -22.77 -5.15 5.97
C LEU A 325 -21.79 -5.99 5.15
N ASN A 326 -20.98 -6.80 5.83
CA ASN A 326 -20.16 -7.82 5.22
C ASN A 326 -20.67 -9.20 5.66
N VAL A 327 -20.86 -10.09 4.69
CA VAL A 327 -21.17 -11.50 4.93
C VAL A 327 -20.05 -12.33 4.31
N THR A 328 -19.37 -13.10 5.15
CA THR A 328 -18.23 -13.92 4.76
C THR A 328 -18.55 -15.40 4.90
N ALA A 329 -18.14 -16.20 3.93
CA ALA A 329 -18.12 -17.65 4.01
C ALA A 329 -16.78 -18.15 3.51
N SER A 330 -16.10 -18.96 4.33
CA SER A 330 -14.78 -19.51 4.04
C SER A 330 -14.71 -20.99 4.38
N LEU A 331 -14.01 -21.73 3.54
CA LEU A 331 -13.51 -23.07 3.85
C LEU A 331 -12.04 -22.91 4.25
N ILE A 332 -11.66 -23.57 5.33
CA ILE A 332 -10.33 -23.48 5.92
C ILE A 332 -9.79 -24.89 6.20
N ASN A 333 -8.49 -25.00 6.36
CA ASN A 333 -7.80 -26.22 6.79
C ASN A 333 -7.96 -27.40 5.82
N TRP A 334 -7.92 -27.16 4.52
CA TRP A 334 -8.04 -28.21 3.51
C TRP A 334 -6.70 -28.85 3.19
N GLY A 335 -6.43 -30.02 3.79
CA GLY A 335 -5.27 -30.86 3.45
C GLY A 335 -3.94 -30.37 4.01
N GLY A 336 -3.92 -29.65 5.13
CA GLY A 336 -2.71 -29.30 5.86
C GLY A 336 -2.17 -30.44 6.72
N SER A 337 -0.86 -30.38 7.05
CA SER A 337 -0.21 -31.37 7.93
C SER A 337 -0.68 -31.30 9.39
N ASP A 338 -1.11 -30.11 9.82
CA ASP A 338 -1.48 -29.81 11.22
C ASP A 338 -2.99 -29.73 11.43
N THR A 339 -3.75 -30.20 10.44
CA THR A 339 -5.21 -30.22 10.49
C THR A 339 -5.71 -31.66 10.47
N THR A 340 -6.74 -31.95 11.27
CA THR A 340 -7.39 -33.26 11.34
C THR A 340 -8.66 -33.34 10.51
N GLY A 341 -9.15 -32.19 10.00
CA GLY A 341 -10.34 -32.10 9.19
C GLY A 341 -10.54 -30.78 8.46
N LEU A 342 -11.57 -30.73 7.63
CA LEU A 342 -11.98 -29.52 6.92
C LEU A 342 -12.75 -28.61 7.88
N GLY A 343 -12.30 -27.36 7.98
CA GLY A 343 -12.98 -26.31 8.74
C GLY A 343 -13.82 -25.37 7.87
N TYR A 344 -14.66 -24.58 8.51
CA TYR A 344 -15.39 -23.47 7.89
C TYR A 344 -15.52 -22.28 8.84
N GLU A 345 -15.64 -21.12 8.25
CA GLU A 345 -15.93 -19.87 8.95
C GLU A 345 -17.07 -19.15 8.22
N LEU A 346 -18.12 -18.81 8.96
CA LEU A 346 -19.25 -18.01 8.49
C LEU A 346 -19.33 -16.76 9.36
N GLY A 347 -19.34 -15.58 8.74
CA GLY A 347 -19.34 -14.32 9.47
C GLY A 347 -20.33 -13.32 8.88
N ALA A 348 -20.93 -12.50 9.74
CA ALA A 348 -21.69 -11.33 9.36
C ALA A 348 -21.28 -10.16 10.26
N THR A 349 -20.89 -9.04 9.65
CA THR A 349 -20.55 -7.82 10.39
C THR A 349 -21.31 -6.63 9.83
N LEU A 350 -22.00 -5.91 10.70
CA LEU A 350 -22.67 -4.64 10.38
C LEU A 350 -21.94 -3.52 11.09
N ASN A 351 -21.32 -2.63 10.31
CA ASN A 351 -20.64 -1.44 10.84
C ASN A 351 -21.47 -0.19 10.54
N LYS A 352 -21.84 0.56 11.58
CA LYS A 352 -22.49 1.86 11.48
C LYS A 352 -21.50 2.96 11.83
N PRO A 353 -21.09 3.79 10.85
CA PRO A 353 -20.23 4.95 11.12
C PRO A 353 -21.01 6.04 11.87
N ASP A 354 -20.27 6.96 12.47
CA ASP A 354 -20.77 8.15 13.18
C ASP A 354 -21.87 7.85 14.23
N PHE A 355 -21.76 6.70 14.88
CA PHE A 355 -22.68 6.31 15.94
C PHE A 355 -22.56 7.27 17.12
N LEU A 356 -23.64 8.00 17.42
CA LEU A 356 -23.76 9.06 18.44
C LEU A 356 -22.88 10.29 18.19
N ARG A 357 -21.68 10.15 17.63
CA ARG A 357 -20.72 11.24 17.39
C ARG A 357 -19.94 10.97 16.11
N PRO A 358 -19.45 12.02 15.41
CA PRO A 358 -18.50 11.84 14.31
C PRO A 358 -17.25 11.07 14.74
N ASP A 359 -16.66 10.32 13.81
CA ASP A 359 -15.46 9.50 14.01
C ASP A 359 -15.63 8.35 15.03
N GLN A 360 -16.84 8.05 15.46
CA GLN A 360 -17.19 6.91 16.31
C GLN A 360 -18.03 5.93 15.50
N SER A 361 -17.71 4.66 15.54
CA SER A 361 -18.51 3.61 14.88
C SER A 361 -18.95 2.55 15.87
N VAL A 362 -20.08 1.92 15.60
CA VAL A 362 -20.49 0.69 16.27
C VAL A 362 -20.50 -0.45 15.25
N GLN A 363 -19.94 -1.57 15.65
CA GLN A 363 -19.93 -2.80 14.87
C GLN A 363 -20.68 -3.90 15.62
N PHE A 364 -21.61 -4.54 14.95
CA PHE A 364 -22.25 -5.78 15.36
C PHE A 364 -21.61 -6.94 14.58
N SER A 365 -21.27 -8.02 15.24
CA SER A 365 -20.66 -9.20 14.62
C SER A 365 -21.36 -10.48 15.07
N LEU A 366 -21.52 -11.40 14.12
CA LEU A 366 -21.97 -12.76 14.35
C LEU A 366 -21.04 -13.68 13.55
N ASN A 367 -20.41 -14.64 14.20
CA ASN A 367 -19.52 -15.58 13.57
C ASN A 367 -19.85 -17.02 14.00
N ALA A 368 -19.68 -17.96 13.11
CA ALA A 368 -19.71 -19.38 13.37
C ALA A 368 -18.45 -20.01 12.79
N LEU A 369 -17.71 -20.73 13.60
CA LEU A 369 -16.42 -21.33 13.28
C LEU A 369 -16.48 -22.82 13.55
N LYS A 370 -15.93 -23.61 12.62
CA LYS A 370 -15.50 -24.97 12.88
C LYS A 370 -14.08 -25.13 12.39
N GLN A 371 -13.20 -25.64 13.26
CA GLN A 371 -11.83 -25.98 12.91
C GLN A 371 -11.39 -27.24 13.62
N ASP A 372 -10.67 -28.07 12.89
CA ASP A 372 -10.16 -29.34 13.38
C ASP A 372 -8.62 -29.29 13.27
N LEU A 373 -7.95 -29.03 14.41
CA LEU A 373 -6.51 -28.83 14.54
C LEU A 373 -5.89 -29.95 15.38
N ILE A 374 -4.58 -30.16 15.26
CA ILE A 374 -3.87 -31.14 16.10
C ILE A 374 -3.98 -30.79 17.59
N ALA A 375 -3.96 -29.49 17.93
CA ALA A 375 -4.05 -29.05 19.32
C ALA A 375 -5.44 -29.23 19.94
N TYR A 376 -6.50 -29.01 19.14
CA TYR A 376 -7.89 -29.15 19.53
C TYR A 376 -8.83 -29.04 18.32
N ASP A 377 -10.01 -29.64 18.41
CA ASP A 377 -11.12 -29.41 17.51
C ASP A 377 -12.09 -28.43 18.18
N GLN A 378 -12.60 -27.45 17.44
CA GLN A 378 -13.48 -26.40 17.95
C GLN A 378 -14.69 -26.20 17.05
N THR A 379 -15.86 -26.05 17.67
CA THR A 379 -17.04 -25.48 17.04
C THR A 379 -17.55 -24.34 17.91
N ALA A 380 -17.55 -23.12 17.38
CA ALA A 380 -17.88 -21.92 18.14
C ALA A 380 -18.94 -21.06 17.43
N GLN A 381 -19.76 -20.39 18.23
CA GLN A 381 -20.68 -19.32 17.81
C GLN A 381 -20.36 -18.08 18.65
N ILE A 382 -20.03 -16.99 17.95
CA ILE A 382 -19.53 -15.77 18.56
C ILE A 382 -20.42 -14.61 18.18
N ALA A 383 -20.95 -13.89 19.15
CA ALA A 383 -21.71 -12.65 18.95
C ALA A 383 -20.98 -11.50 19.66
N GLY A 384 -20.88 -10.37 19.01
CA GLY A 384 -20.17 -9.22 19.57
C GLY A 384 -20.76 -7.87 19.18
N VAL A 385 -20.56 -6.89 20.06
CA VAL A 385 -20.80 -5.48 19.79
C VAL A 385 -19.58 -4.70 20.22
N THR A 386 -19.02 -3.91 19.31
CA THR A 386 -17.83 -3.10 19.57
C THR A 386 -18.09 -1.66 19.16
N VAL A 387 -17.80 -0.72 20.05
CA VAL A 387 -17.76 0.71 19.75
C VAL A 387 -16.30 1.10 19.59
N SER A 388 -15.97 1.74 18.49
CA SER A 388 -14.63 2.25 18.22
C SER A 388 -14.66 3.73 17.87
N ARG A 389 -13.59 4.46 18.21
CA ARG A 389 -13.47 5.89 17.96
C ARG A 389 -12.07 6.23 17.46
N LYS A 390 -11.99 6.99 16.39
CA LYS A 390 -10.78 7.69 15.97
C LYS A 390 -10.56 8.91 16.87
N LEU A 391 -9.42 8.95 17.56
CA LEU A 391 -9.02 10.09 18.39
C LEU A 391 -8.21 11.11 17.60
N THR A 392 -7.34 10.59 16.73
CA THR A 392 -6.49 11.37 15.82
C THR A 392 -6.38 10.61 14.49
N PRO A 393 -5.74 11.15 13.44
CA PRO A 393 -5.46 10.39 12.22
C PRO A 393 -4.71 9.08 12.46
N PHE A 394 -3.94 8.98 13.55
CA PHE A 394 -3.10 7.84 13.88
C PHE A 394 -3.65 6.94 15.00
N TRP A 395 -4.41 7.49 15.94
CA TRP A 395 -4.87 6.78 17.12
C TRP A 395 -6.35 6.44 17.05
N SER A 396 -6.68 5.19 17.37
CA SER A 396 -8.06 4.75 17.58
C SER A 396 -8.16 3.88 18.83
N ILE A 397 -9.33 3.95 19.48
CA ILE A 397 -9.67 3.14 20.64
C ILE A 397 -10.95 2.36 20.36
N GLY A 398 -11.12 1.23 21.00
CA GLY A 398 -12.32 0.41 20.92
C GLY A 398 -12.64 -0.25 22.25
N ALA A 399 -13.93 -0.44 22.51
CA ALA A 399 -14.42 -1.22 23.63
C ALA A 399 -15.65 -2.01 23.19
N GLY A 400 -15.82 -3.22 23.68
CA GLY A 400 -16.90 -4.09 23.26
C GLY A 400 -17.32 -5.10 24.31
N VAL A 401 -18.31 -5.88 23.91
CA VAL A 401 -18.74 -7.10 24.61
C VAL A 401 -18.80 -8.21 23.58
N THR A 402 -18.27 -9.37 23.90
CA THR A 402 -18.40 -10.58 23.10
C THR A 402 -18.94 -11.71 23.95
N VAL A 403 -19.80 -12.52 23.37
CA VAL A 403 -20.29 -13.77 23.95
C VAL A 403 -19.95 -14.87 22.96
N GLU A 404 -19.23 -15.87 23.43
CA GLU A 404 -18.85 -17.05 22.66
C GLU A 404 -19.44 -18.29 23.32
N LYS A 405 -20.09 -19.12 22.53
CA LYS A 405 -20.54 -20.45 22.94
C LYS A 405 -19.82 -21.46 22.06
N GLU A 406 -19.08 -22.35 22.73
CA GLU A 406 -18.22 -23.27 22.01
C GLU A 406 -18.24 -24.69 22.57
N THR A 407 -17.85 -25.61 21.71
CA THR A 407 -17.56 -27.00 22.02
C THR A 407 -16.14 -27.29 21.58
N ILE A 408 -15.31 -27.75 22.50
CA ILE A 408 -13.92 -28.09 22.24
C ILE A 408 -13.67 -29.55 22.57
N PHE A 409 -13.02 -30.25 21.63
CA PHE A 409 -12.41 -31.56 21.87
C PHE A 409 -10.89 -31.40 21.86
N GLN A 410 -10.21 -31.85 22.91
CA GLN A 410 -8.75 -31.81 22.98
C GLN A 410 -8.19 -33.21 23.19
N GLN A 411 -7.37 -33.66 22.23
CA GLN A 411 -6.79 -35.02 22.28
C GLN A 411 -5.91 -35.27 23.52
N ALA A 412 -5.16 -34.26 23.97
CA ALA A 412 -4.35 -34.38 25.19
C ALA A 412 -5.20 -34.67 26.45
N ALA A 413 -6.47 -34.28 26.43
CA ALA A 413 -7.44 -34.60 27.48
C ALA A 413 -8.13 -35.94 27.25
N ALA A 414 -7.88 -36.62 26.15
CA ALA A 414 -8.50 -37.90 25.77
C ALA A 414 -8.06 -39.09 26.68
N GLN A 415 -7.05 -38.90 27.55
CA GLN A 415 -6.83 -39.79 28.68
C GLN A 415 -8.09 -39.97 29.55
N TYR A 416 -9.06 -39.05 29.41
CA TYR A 416 -10.35 -39.06 30.09
C TYR A 416 -11.52 -39.43 29.15
N GLN A 417 -11.29 -40.31 28.19
CA GLN A 417 -12.33 -40.87 27.29
C GLN A 417 -12.93 -39.92 26.25
N GLY A 418 -12.15 -39.02 25.67
CA GLY A 418 -12.59 -38.27 24.48
C GLY A 418 -13.84 -37.41 24.70
N ALA A 419 -13.95 -36.73 25.82
CA ALA A 419 -15.11 -35.91 26.14
C ALA A 419 -15.02 -34.54 25.44
N ASN A 420 -16.11 -34.12 24.82
CA ASN A 420 -16.31 -32.75 24.41
C ASN A 420 -16.47 -31.84 25.63
N PHE A 421 -15.83 -30.70 25.60
CA PHE A 421 -15.93 -29.67 26.62
C PHE A 421 -16.76 -28.52 26.11
N TYR A 422 -17.70 -28.05 26.91
CA TYR A 422 -18.59 -26.95 26.57
C TYR A 422 -18.19 -25.74 27.41
N TYR A 423 -18.00 -24.61 26.71
CA TYR A 423 -17.71 -23.33 27.34
C TYR A 423 -18.68 -22.25 26.85
N THR A 424 -18.93 -21.27 27.70
CA THR A 424 -19.54 -20.00 27.35
C THR A 424 -18.65 -18.91 27.88
N LEU A 425 -18.06 -18.14 26.97
CA LEU A 425 -17.14 -17.05 27.31
C LEU A 425 -17.87 -15.72 27.17
N ILE A 426 -17.71 -14.86 28.16
CA ILE A 426 -18.18 -13.47 28.14
C ILE A 426 -16.95 -12.59 28.29
N ALA A 427 -16.58 -11.86 27.26
CA ALA A 427 -15.40 -11.02 27.26
C ALA A 427 -15.73 -9.55 27.05
N LEU A 428 -14.92 -8.67 27.63
CA LEU A 428 -14.97 -7.22 27.51
C LEU A 428 -13.71 -6.71 26.79
N PRO A 429 -13.59 -6.87 25.45
CA PRO A 429 -12.40 -6.46 24.73
C PRO A 429 -12.24 -4.94 24.71
N LEU A 430 -11.07 -4.47 25.13
CA LEU A 430 -10.59 -3.10 25.04
C LEU A 430 -9.43 -3.07 24.06
N THR A 431 -9.42 -2.15 23.11
CA THR A 431 -8.35 -2.04 22.11
C THR A 431 -7.84 -0.62 21.97
N VAL A 432 -6.53 -0.49 21.79
CA VAL A 432 -5.86 0.76 21.41
C VAL A 432 -5.03 0.47 20.17
N LYS A 433 -5.21 1.25 19.11
CA LYS A 433 -4.45 1.10 17.86
C LYS A 433 -3.75 2.40 17.52
N TYR A 434 -2.51 2.28 17.08
CA TYR A 434 -1.73 3.34 16.47
C TYR A 434 -1.26 2.89 15.09
N ASP A 435 -1.49 3.71 14.06
CA ASP A 435 -1.00 3.45 12.70
C ASP A 435 -0.52 4.76 12.07
N SER A 436 0.79 4.85 11.83
CA SER A 436 1.42 5.99 11.16
C SER A 436 1.94 5.64 9.75
N THR A 437 1.55 4.51 9.21
CA THR A 437 1.97 4.10 7.85
C THR A 437 1.29 4.91 6.75
N GLY A 438 0.15 5.53 7.04
CA GLY A 438 -0.64 6.31 6.08
C GLY A 438 -1.33 5.46 5.01
N LEU A 439 -1.36 4.13 5.17
CA LEU A 439 -1.93 3.20 4.19
C LEU A 439 -3.35 2.79 4.61
N PRO A 440 -4.38 3.16 3.83
CA PRO A 440 -5.76 2.79 4.14
C PRO A 440 -6.06 1.30 3.90
N ASN A 441 -5.31 0.65 3.01
CA ASN A 441 -5.43 -0.79 2.75
C ASN A 441 -4.39 -1.56 3.57
N PRO A 442 -4.81 -2.42 4.52
CA PRO A 442 -3.89 -3.21 5.36
C PRO A 442 -3.05 -4.22 4.56
N LEU A 443 -3.49 -4.61 3.34
CA LEU A 443 -2.74 -5.51 2.46
C LEU A 443 -1.62 -4.79 1.67
N SER A 444 -1.60 -3.45 1.69
CA SER A 444 -0.55 -2.67 1.04
C SER A 444 0.80 -2.90 1.69
N ASP A 445 1.87 -2.69 0.92
CA ASP A 445 3.26 -2.85 1.35
C ASP A 445 3.77 -1.58 2.05
N PRO A 446 3.90 -1.56 3.39
CA PRO A 446 4.37 -0.38 4.10
C PRO A 446 5.86 -0.14 3.85
N LEU A 447 6.22 1.11 3.55
CA LEU A 447 7.61 1.55 3.37
C LEU A 447 8.17 2.21 4.64
N HIS A 448 7.31 2.82 5.44
CA HIS A 448 7.67 3.53 6.66
C HIS A 448 6.51 3.53 7.66
N GLY A 449 6.78 3.99 8.87
CA GLY A 449 5.79 4.13 9.92
C GLY A 449 5.79 2.97 10.91
N VAL A 450 4.86 3.06 11.84
CA VAL A 450 4.69 2.09 12.95
C VAL A 450 3.22 1.72 13.03
N ARG A 451 2.95 0.44 13.23
CA ARG A 451 1.65 -0.09 13.67
C ARG A 451 1.80 -0.67 15.05
N LEU A 452 0.90 -0.31 15.94
CA LEU A 452 0.80 -0.86 17.29
C LEU A 452 -0.66 -1.19 17.57
N THR A 453 -0.92 -2.39 18.07
CA THR A 453 -2.23 -2.77 18.60
C THR A 453 -2.02 -3.32 20.00
N LEU A 454 -2.70 -2.72 20.96
CA LEU A 454 -2.81 -3.23 22.32
C LEU A 454 -4.24 -3.70 22.53
N SER A 455 -4.42 -4.88 23.07
CA SER A 455 -5.73 -5.40 23.46
C SER A 455 -5.70 -5.96 24.88
N LEU A 456 -6.77 -5.72 25.60
CA LEU A 456 -7.02 -6.24 26.94
C LEU A 456 -8.44 -6.80 26.96
N ALA A 457 -8.61 -8.06 27.32
CA ALA A 457 -9.91 -8.73 27.32
C ALA A 457 -10.14 -9.45 28.65
N PRO A 458 -10.71 -8.78 29.66
CA PRO A 458 -11.29 -9.48 30.81
C PRO A 458 -12.36 -10.45 30.34
N THR A 459 -12.26 -11.71 30.73
CA THR A 459 -13.11 -12.80 30.26
C THR A 459 -13.56 -13.66 31.43
N GLU A 460 -14.85 -13.97 31.44
CA GLU A 460 -15.46 -14.98 32.30
C GLU A 460 -15.75 -16.22 31.47
N SER A 461 -15.21 -17.35 31.85
CA SER A 461 -15.48 -18.65 31.26
C SER A 461 -16.42 -19.43 32.16
N LEU A 462 -17.55 -19.85 31.62
CA LEU A 462 -18.55 -20.68 32.29
C LEU A 462 -18.59 -22.04 31.58
N GLY A 463 -18.68 -23.15 32.36
CA GLY A 463 -18.82 -24.47 31.80
C GLY A 463 -18.01 -25.52 32.52
N ARG A 464 -17.08 -26.20 31.85
CA ARG A 464 -16.27 -27.27 32.49
C ARG A 464 -15.42 -26.78 33.66
N SER A 465 -14.82 -25.62 33.52
CA SER A 465 -14.09 -24.92 34.58
C SER A 465 -14.51 -23.47 34.56
N ASP A 466 -15.19 -23.03 35.62
CA ASP A 466 -15.44 -21.62 35.79
C ASP A 466 -14.11 -20.92 36.08
N ALA A 467 -13.77 -19.94 35.26
CA ALA A 467 -12.51 -19.22 35.39
C ALA A 467 -12.68 -17.77 34.94
N THR A 468 -12.19 -16.85 35.77
CA THR A 468 -12.06 -15.44 35.42
C THR A 468 -10.61 -15.17 35.06
N PHE A 469 -10.36 -14.63 33.89
CA PHE A 469 -9.02 -14.32 33.41
C PHE A 469 -9.01 -13.06 32.55
N VAL A 470 -7.82 -12.53 32.34
CA VAL A 470 -7.60 -11.36 31.47
C VAL A 470 -6.55 -11.73 30.44
N ILE A 471 -6.89 -11.58 29.16
CA ILE A 471 -5.94 -11.72 28.07
C ILE A 471 -5.41 -10.34 27.71
N PHE A 472 -4.10 -10.18 27.78
CA PHE A 472 -3.38 -9.02 27.24
C PHE A 472 -2.61 -9.43 25.99
N GLN A 473 -2.69 -8.62 24.93
CA GLN A 473 -1.89 -8.79 23.71
C GLN A 473 -1.36 -7.44 23.23
N ALA A 474 -0.09 -7.43 22.83
CA ALA A 474 0.57 -6.31 22.20
C ALA A 474 1.22 -6.76 20.90
N THR A 475 0.79 -6.19 19.78
CA THR A 475 1.42 -6.41 18.47
C THR A 475 1.99 -5.12 17.96
N THR A 476 3.21 -5.15 17.45
CA THR A 476 3.86 -3.99 16.85
C THR A 476 4.56 -4.37 15.56
N SER A 477 4.57 -3.46 14.60
CA SER A 477 5.42 -3.55 13.43
C SER A 477 5.93 -2.17 13.02
N THR A 478 7.16 -2.13 12.50
CA THR A 478 7.78 -0.89 12.01
C THR A 478 8.54 -1.16 10.72
N TYR A 479 8.64 -0.13 9.90
CA TYR A 479 9.18 -0.22 8.55
C TYR A 479 10.17 0.92 8.30
N LEU A 480 11.32 0.56 7.72
CA LEU A 480 12.38 1.50 7.40
C LEU A 480 12.76 1.34 5.92
N ASP A 481 12.41 2.34 5.10
CA ASP A 481 12.92 2.47 3.74
C ASP A 481 14.39 2.93 3.79
N LEU A 482 15.29 2.12 3.23
CA LEU A 482 16.72 2.40 3.22
C LEU A 482 17.11 3.59 2.34
N SER A 483 16.19 4.10 1.52
CA SER A 483 16.36 5.37 0.81
C SER A 483 16.57 6.56 1.75
N ARG A 484 15.99 6.51 2.96
CA ARG A 484 16.21 7.54 3.99
C ARG A 484 17.65 7.61 4.49
N LEU A 485 18.41 6.54 4.31
CA LEU A 485 19.84 6.46 4.61
C LEU A 485 20.72 6.74 3.38
N GLY A 486 20.10 7.03 2.21
CA GLY A 486 20.79 7.24 0.95
C GLY A 486 21.34 5.97 0.30
N TRP A 487 20.96 4.77 0.77
CA TRP A 487 21.55 3.50 0.30
C TRP A 487 20.87 2.97 -0.95
N THR A 488 19.59 3.27 -1.15
CA THR A 488 18.79 2.75 -2.28
C THR A 488 17.79 3.81 -2.76
N PRO A 489 17.28 3.70 -3.99
CA PRO A 489 16.13 4.50 -4.43
C PRO A 489 14.90 4.26 -3.54
N PRO A 490 13.98 5.25 -3.41
CA PRO A 490 12.78 5.14 -2.59
C PRO A 490 11.92 3.91 -2.92
N GLY A 491 11.46 3.21 -1.89
CA GLY A 491 10.62 2.03 -2.00
C GLY A 491 11.28 0.76 -2.56
N ARG A 492 12.61 0.80 -2.79
CA ARG A 492 13.33 -0.35 -3.35
C ARG A 492 13.76 -1.36 -2.30
N SER A 493 14.15 -0.89 -1.13
CA SER A 493 14.67 -1.74 -0.05
C SER A 493 14.07 -1.31 1.29
N VAL A 494 13.42 -2.24 1.97
CA VAL A 494 12.72 -1.97 3.23
C VAL A 494 13.13 -3.01 4.27
N ILE A 495 13.48 -2.55 5.47
CA ILE A 495 13.58 -3.41 6.66
C ILE A 495 12.27 -3.31 7.42
N ALA A 496 11.62 -4.44 7.64
CA ALA A 496 10.41 -4.58 8.45
C ALA A 496 10.72 -5.37 9.72
N VAL A 497 10.24 -4.88 10.86
CA VAL A 497 10.41 -5.55 12.16
C VAL A 497 9.04 -5.69 12.79
N ARG A 498 8.74 -6.84 13.37
CA ARG A 498 7.53 -7.08 14.16
C ARG A 498 7.86 -7.60 15.55
N GLY A 499 6.96 -7.32 16.50
CA GLY A 499 6.94 -7.89 17.83
C GLY A 499 5.52 -8.33 18.21
N LEU A 500 5.41 -9.41 18.92
CA LEU A 500 4.17 -9.95 19.50
C LEU A 500 4.46 -10.36 20.93
N PHE A 501 3.64 -9.85 21.84
CA PHE A 501 3.62 -10.24 23.25
C PHE A 501 2.18 -10.54 23.62
N ALA A 502 1.94 -11.64 24.31
CA ALA A 502 0.63 -11.98 24.83
C ALA A 502 0.74 -12.74 26.14
N GLU A 503 -0.21 -12.50 27.03
CA GLU A 503 -0.22 -13.04 28.39
C GLU A 503 -1.65 -13.22 28.90
N ALA A 504 -1.93 -14.32 29.59
CA ALA A 504 -3.20 -14.61 30.22
C ALA A 504 -3.04 -14.65 31.75
N TYR A 505 -3.70 -13.73 32.42
CA TYR A 505 -3.69 -13.60 33.89
C TYR A 505 -4.96 -14.13 34.53
N GLY A 506 -4.87 -14.68 35.73
CA GLY A 506 -6.01 -15.08 36.56
C GLY A 506 -6.38 -16.55 36.46
N ALA A 507 -5.91 -17.26 35.42
CA ALA A 507 -6.14 -18.69 35.27
C ALA A 507 -4.86 -19.42 34.86
N GLY A 508 -4.65 -20.60 35.38
CA GLY A 508 -3.54 -21.47 34.97
C GLY A 508 -3.81 -22.08 33.58
N GLN A 509 -2.76 -22.59 32.94
CA GLN A 509 -2.81 -23.16 31.59
C GLN A 509 -4.01 -24.09 31.35
N PHE A 510 -4.29 -25.03 32.23
CA PHE A 510 -5.37 -26.01 32.05
C PHE A 510 -6.75 -25.54 32.55
N SER A 511 -6.81 -24.39 33.23
CA SER A 511 -8.07 -23.72 33.57
C SER A 511 -8.57 -22.85 32.42
N LEU A 512 -7.66 -22.42 31.55
CA LEU A 512 -8.02 -21.72 30.30
C LEU A 512 -8.62 -22.73 29.30
N PRO A 513 -9.70 -22.38 28.61
CA PRO A 513 -10.13 -23.09 27.41
C PRO A 513 -8.98 -23.22 26.39
N PRO A 514 -8.86 -24.34 25.67
CA PRO A 514 -7.74 -24.59 24.77
C PRO A 514 -7.53 -23.51 23.69
N ASP A 515 -8.58 -22.92 23.15
CA ASP A 515 -8.57 -21.84 22.17
C ASP A 515 -8.13 -20.49 22.75
N GLN A 516 -8.26 -20.30 24.07
CA GLN A 516 -7.82 -19.09 24.80
C GLN A 516 -6.36 -19.17 25.24
N ARG A 517 -5.68 -20.29 25.00
CA ARG A 517 -4.25 -20.46 25.26
C ARG A 517 -3.44 -19.94 24.07
N PHE A 518 -2.18 -19.63 24.32
CA PHE A 518 -1.28 -19.19 23.28
C PHE A 518 -0.51 -20.36 22.66
N TYR A 519 -0.36 -20.28 21.35
CA TYR A 519 0.41 -21.20 20.54
C TYR A 519 1.30 -20.42 19.58
N ALA A 520 2.44 -20.99 19.19
CA ALA A 520 3.31 -20.39 18.17
C ALA A 520 3.72 -21.44 17.13
N GLY A 521 4.26 -20.97 16.02
CA GLY A 521 4.49 -21.70 14.77
C GLY A 521 3.57 -21.19 13.67
N GLY A 522 3.88 -21.48 12.42
CA GLY A 522 3.13 -21.05 11.26
C GLY A 522 3.45 -19.62 10.80
N SER A 523 2.75 -19.17 9.76
CA SER A 523 3.03 -17.93 9.04
C SER A 523 2.86 -16.64 9.86
N SER A 524 2.06 -16.68 10.92
CA SER A 524 1.71 -15.50 11.72
C SER A 524 2.64 -15.26 12.92
N THR A 525 3.39 -16.27 13.35
CA THR A 525 4.27 -16.16 14.53
C THR A 525 5.72 -16.50 14.20
N ILE A 526 6.07 -17.77 14.04
CA ILE A 526 7.44 -18.23 13.77
C ILE A 526 7.41 -19.12 12.52
N ARG A 527 7.71 -18.55 11.36
CA ARG A 527 7.78 -19.30 10.10
C ARG A 527 8.90 -20.35 10.16
N GLY A 528 8.68 -21.50 9.52
CA GLY A 528 9.57 -22.64 9.55
C GLY A 528 9.26 -23.68 10.64
N TYR A 529 8.29 -23.37 11.49
CA TYR A 529 7.67 -24.31 12.41
C TYR A 529 6.21 -24.51 12.02
N GLN A 530 5.72 -25.73 12.17
CA GLN A 530 4.32 -26.08 11.95
C GLN A 530 3.40 -25.23 12.82
N TYR A 531 2.17 -25.03 12.37
CA TYR A 531 1.17 -24.24 13.08
C TYR A 531 0.93 -24.81 14.48
N GLN A 532 0.95 -23.96 15.49
CA GLN A 532 0.77 -24.32 16.91
C GLN A 532 1.82 -25.28 17.51
N SER A 533 2.89 -25.66 16.80
CA SER A 533 3.85 -26.66 17.27
C SER A 533 4.86 -26.16 18.30
N VAL A 534 5.04 -24.84 18.43
CA VAL A 534 5.98 -24.23 19.39
C VAL A 534 5.29 -23.96 20.71
N GLY A 535 5.75 -24.60 21.78
CA GLY A 535 5.25 -24.40 23.13
C GLY A 535 5.20 -25.67 23.95
N PRO A 536 4.46 -25.68 25.06
CA PRO A 536 4.23 -26.85 25.87
C PRO A 536 3.53 -27.97 25.08
N ILE A 537 4.05 -29.17 25.23
CA ILE A 537 3.55 -30.38 24.57
C ILE A 537 3.18 -31.39 25.65
N PHE A 538 2.02 -31.99 25.52
CA PHE A 538 1.64 -33.12 26.35
C PHE A 538 2.41 -34.34 25.84
N PRO A 539 3.29 -34.96 26.69
CA PRO A 539 3.92 -36.21 26.31
C PRO A 539 2.82 -37.26 26.17
N GLY A 540 2.80 -37.96 25.03
CA GLY A 540 1.93 -39.12 24.88
C GLY A 540 2.11 -40.06 26.06
N PRO A 541 1.07 -40.85 26.46
CA PRO A 541 1.18 -41.76 27.56
C PRO A 541 2.40 -42.69 27.38
N PRO A 542 3.19 -42.94 28.42
CA PRO A 542 4.27 -43.93 28.34
C PRO A 542 3.68 -45.24 27.87
N PRO A 543 4.39 -46.00 27.02
CA PRO A 543 3.89 -47.30 26.55
C PRO A 543 3.59 -48.15 27.78
N VAL A 544 2.33 -48.55 27.94
CA VAL A 544 1.92 -49.45 29.06
C VAL A 544 2.51 -50.82 28.76
N PRO A 545 3.41 -51.35 29.57
CA PRO A 545 3.86 -52.73 29.42
C PRO A 545 2.78 -53.71 29.94
N PRO A 546 2.55 -54.84 29.26
CA PRO A 546 3.20 -55.30 28.05
C PRO A 546 2.54 -54.77 26.80
N ALA A 547 3.35 -54.31 25.86
CA ALA A 547 2.92 -53.86 24.53
C ALA A 547 2.29 -55.03 23.77
N THR A 548 0.99 -55.21 23.92
CA THR A 548 0.20 -56.12 23.08
C THR A 548 -0.69 -55.36 22.06
N SER A 549 -0.67 -54.05 22.08
CA SER A 549 -1.37 -53.26 21.07
C SER A 549 -0.38 -52.77 20.01
N SER A 550 -0.63 -53.14 18.75
CA SER A 550 0.07 -52.67 17.57
C SER A 550 -0.27 -51.20 17.18
N LEU A 551 -0.83 -50.44 18.11
CA LEU A 551 -1.15 -49.02 17.85
C LEU A 551 0.12 -48.21 18.09
N PRO A 552 0.48 -47.31 17.13
CA PRO A 552 1.59 -46.38 17.33
C PRO A 552 1.35 -45.53 18.59
N PRO A 553 2.40 -45.11 19.29
CA PRO A 553 2.25 -44.18 20.41
C PRO A 553 1.53 -42.92 19.90
N ASN A 554 0.56 -42.41 20.67
CA ASN A 554 -0.13 -41.17 20.33
C ASN A 554 0.90 -40.08 20.07
N PRO A 555 0.78 -39.34 18.95
CA PRO A 555 1.68 -38.24 18.65
C PRO A 555 1.63 -37.20 19.78
N PRO A 556 2.73 -36.49 20.05
CA PRO A 556 2.75 -35.42 21.02
C PRO A 556 1.80 -34.31 20.60
N VAL A 557 0.88 -33.88 21.49
CA VAL A 557 -0.16 -32.88 21.20
C VAL A 557 0.21 -31.54 21.82
N PRO A 558 0.19 -30.42 21.07
CA PRO A 558 0.38 -29.09 21.64
C PRO A 558 -0.71 -28.76 22.67
N THR A 559 -0.30 -28.27 23.83
CA THR A 559 -1.25 -27.90 24.90
C THR A 559 -1.48 -26.40 25.01
N GLY A 560 -0.69 -25.59 24.28
CA GLY A 560 -0.68 -24.15 24.44
C GLY A 560 -0.07 -23.68 25.75
N GLY A 561 0.07 -22.40 25.91
CA GLY A 561 0.61 -21.78 27.15
C GLY A 561 -0.19 -20.56 27.58
N THR A 562 0.24 -19.92 28.67
CA THR A 562 -0.32 -18.68 29.18
C THR A 562 0.40 -17.44 28.66
N ASP A 563 1.57 -17.64 28.03
CA ASP A 563 2.44 -16.54 27.59
C ASP A 563 2.99 -16.82 26.21
N LEU A 564 3.10 -15.77 25.40
CA LEU A 564 3.69 -15.81 24.07
C LEU A 564 4.55 -14.57 23.84
N VAL A 565 5.79 -14.78 23.44
CA VAL A 565 6.67 -13.74 22.91
C VAL A 565 7.17 -14.18 21.53
N ALA A 566 7.02 -13.32 20.53
CA ALA A 566 7.60 -13.55 19.21
C ALA A 566 8.09 -12.24 18.61
N ALA A 567 9.16 -12.32 17.83
CA ALA A 567 9.72 -11.22 17.08
C ALA A 567 10.18 -11.71 15.72
N GLY A 568 10.14 -10.83 14.71
CA GLY A 568 10.61 -11.13 13.38
C GLY A 568 11.23 -9.91 12.71
N ILE A 569 12.25 -10.16 11.91
CA ILE A 569 12.87 -9.16 11.04
C ILE A 569 12.84 -9.67 9.60
N GLU A 570 12.46 -8.81 8.68
CA GLU A 570 12.36 -9.13 7.26
C GLU A 570 13.01 -8.01 6.43
N TYR A 571 13.96 -8.36 5.58
CA TYR A 571 14.50 -7.47 4.56
C TYR A 571 13.79 -7.74 3.25
N ARG A 572 13.15 -6.71 2.69
CA ARG A 572 12.41 -6.74 1.42
C ARG A 572 13.19 -5.99 0.36
N GLN A 573 13.41 -6.61 -0.80
CA GLN A 573 14.11 -6.02 -1.93
C GLN A 573 13.23 -6.07 -3.17
N ARG A 574 12.85 -4.91 -3.71
CA ARG A 574 12.20 -4.81 -5.02
C ARG A 574 13.26 -4.86 -6.12
N LEU A 575 13.19 -5.87 -6.97
CA LEU A 575 14.13 -6.10 -8.06
C LEU A 575 13.67 -5.42 -9.34
N TYR A 576 12.40 -5.60 -9.68
CA TYR A 576 11.71 -5.01 -10.83
C TYR A 576 10.42 -4.36 -10.38
N THR A 577 9.70 -3.69 -11.31
CA THR A 577 8.44 -3.00 -11.03
C THR A 577 7.44 -3.90 -10.27
N ASN A 578 7.30 -5.15 -10.69
CA ASN A 578 6.31 -6.09 -10.14
C ASN A 578 6.91 -7.24 -9.34
N PHE A 579 8.24 -7.37 -9.27
CA PHE A 579 8.90 -8.49 -8.60
C PHE A 579 9.85 -8.02 -7.52
N GLY A 580 9.88 -8.77 -6.43
CA GLY A 580 10.81 -8.60 -5.33
C GLY A 580 11.09 -9.89 -4.60
N THR A 581 12.01 -9.81 -3.68
CA THR A 581 12.41 -10.90 -2.78
C THR A 581 12.35 -10.42 -1.34
N ALA A 582 12.25 -11.37 -0.42
CA ALA A 582 12.39 -11.12 1.01
C ALA A 582 13.27 -12.19 1.63
N VAL A 583 14.03 -11.82 2.65
CA VAL A 583 14.70 -12.75 3.56
C VAL A 583 14.31 -12.38 4.98
N PHE A 584 14.13 -13.39 5.83
CA PHE A 584 13.60 -13.16 7.16
C PHE A 584 14.15 -14.12 8.21
N VAL A 585 14.05 -13.67 9.45
CA VAL A 585 14.29 -14.47 10.66
C VAL A 585 13.17 -14.15 11.63
N ASP A 586 12.53 -15.21 12.14
CA ASP A 586 11.52 -15.14 13.18
C ASP A 586 11.99 -15.92 14.40
N ALA A 587 11.74 -15.39 15.60
CA ALA A 587 12.06 -16.05 16.85
C ALA A 587 10.93 -15.88 17.84
N GLY A 588 10.67 -16.88 18.67
CA GLY A 588 9.65 -16.77 19.71
C GLY A 588 9.57 -17.98 20.61
N LYS A 589 8.70 -17.87 21.60
CA LYS A 589 8.48 -18.87 22.64
C LYS A 589 7.07 -18.78 23.18
N VAL A 590 6.54 -19.91 23.58
CA VAL A 590 5.32 -20.04 24.40
C VAL A 590 5.70 -20.66 25.75
N ALA A 591 5.26 -20.08 26.84
CA ALA A 591 5.45 -20.57 28.21
C ALA A 591 4.11 -20.89 28.87
N ALA A 592 4.17 -21.74 29.91
CA ALA A 592 2.97 -22.15 30.63
C ALA A 592 2.82 -21.44 31.99
N ASP A 593 3.74 -20.53 32.35
CA ASP A 593 3.97 -20.13 33.74
C ASP A 593 4.44 -18.68 33.93
N LEU A 594 3.90 -17.73 33.20
CA LEU A 594 4.19 -16.29 33.31
C LEU A 594 5.70 -15.92 33.26
N HIS A 595 6.53 -16.75 32.60
CA HIS A 595 7.97 -16.51 32.41
C HIS A 595 8.35 -16.54 30.91
N PRO A 596 7.82 -15.62 30.13
CA PRO A 596 7.92 -15.67 28.64
C PRO A 596 9.36 -15.55 28.13
N PHE A 597 10.28 -14.98 28.93
CA PHE A 597 11.68 -14.75 28.53
C PHE A 597 12.64 -15.83 29.01
N GLU A 598 12.21 -16.78 29.85
CA GLU A 598 13.06 -17.84 30.33
C GLU A 598 13.19 -18.98 29.31
N GLY A 599 14.41 -19.54 29.20
CA GLY A 599 14.70 -20.66 28.30
C GLY A 599 15.04 -20.23 26.86
N ARG A 600 15.14 -21.19 25.94
CA ARG A 600 15.60 -20.98 24.58
C ARG A 600 14.42 -20.70 23.63
N PRO A 601 14.45 -19.65 22.83
CA PRO A 601 13.43 -19.42 21.81
C PRO A 601 13.59 -20.42 20.64
N SER A 602 12.49 -20.71 19.98
CA SER A 602 12.46 -21.34 18.66
C SER A 602 12.76 -20.27 17.60
N VAL A 603 13.66 -20.60 16.66
CA VAL A 603 14.10 -19.66 15.62
C VAL A 603 13.90 -20.31 14.26
N GLY A 604 13.20 -19.60 13.37
CA GLY A 604 13.03 -19.97 11.98
C GLY A 604 13.60 -18.89 11.05
N TYR A 605 14.08 -19.29 9.89
CA TYR A 605 14.61 -18.38 8.87
C TYR A 605 14.13 -18.80 7.49
N GLY A 606 14.14 -17.87 6.55
CA GLY A 606 13.69 -18.21 5.23
C GLY A 606 13.86 -17.09 4.22
N ALA A 607 13.39 -17.39 3.02
CA ALA A 607 13.36 -16.47 1.90
C ALA A 607 12.03 -16.58 1.17
N GLY A 608 11.65 -15.51 0.47
CA GLY A 608 10.41 -15.48 -0.27
C GLY A 608 10.47 -14.62 -1.52
N LEU A 609 9.51 -14.89 -2.39
CA LEU A 609 9.24 -14.11 -3.59
C LEU A 609 8.01 -13.23 -3.35
N ARG A 610 8.02 -12.09 -4.01
CA ARG A 610 6.93 -11.11 -3.98
C ARG A 610 6.55 -10.74 -5.41
N TYR A 611 5.27 -10.82 -5.72
CA TYR A 611 4.70 -10.26 -6.94
C TYR A 611 3.74 -9.15 -6.59
N TYR A 612 4.12 -7.90 -6.88
CA TYR A 612 3.36 -6.71 -6.48
C TYR A 612 2.16 -6.49 -7.39
N THR A 613 0.98 -6.43 -6.81
CA THR A 613 -0.29 -6.13 -7.47
C THR A 613 -0.93 -4.87 -6.89
N PRO A 614 -1.90 -4.24 -7.57
CA PRO A 614 -2.58 -3.06 -7.05
C PRO A 614 -3.32 -3.27 -5.72
N ILE A 615 -3.67 -4.52 -5.38
CA ILE A 615 -4.39 -4.86 -4.13
C ILE A 615 -3.44 -5.28 -3.01
N GLY A 616 -2.17 -5.53 -3.32
CA GLY A 616 -1.13 -6.00 -2.39
C GLY A 616 -0.22 -7.04 -3.04
N PRO A 617 0.94 -7.32 -2.47
CA PRO A 617 1.84 -8.34 -2.99
C PRO A 617 1.31 -9.76 -2.79
N ILE A 618 1.42 -10.59 -3.81
CA ILE A 618 1.32 -12.05 -3.67
C ILE A 618 2.68 -12.53 -3.18
N ARG A 619 2.70 -13.27 -2.08
CA ARG A 619 3.91 -13.82 -1.47
C ARG A 619 3.99 -15.33 -1.59
N LEU A 620 5.20 -15.81 -1.79
CA LEU A 620 5.59 -17.21 -1.64
C LEU A 620 6.82 -17.24 -0.71
N ASP A 621 6.67 -17.79 0.48
CA ASP A 621 7.72 -17.90 1.48
C ASP A 621 8.10 -19.38 1.68
N ILE A 622 9.39 -19.63 1.79
CA ILE A 622 9.96 -20.93 2.18
C ILE A 622 10.76 -20.69 3.46
N ALA A 623 10.49 -21.47 4.47
CA ALA A 623 11.09 -21.30 5.79
C ALA A 623 11.56 -22.62 6.40
N LEU A 624 12.67 -22.55 7.14
CA LEU A 624 13.29 -23.67 7.82
C LEU A 624 13.45 -23.34 9.32
N PRO A 625 13.26 -24.33 10.20
CA PRO A 625 13.59 -24.18 11.61
C PRO A 625 15.11 -24.31 11.82
N VAL A 626 15.71 -23.46 12.66
CA VAL A 626 17.11 -23.64 13.10
C VAL A 626 17.29 -24.95 13.85
N ARG A 627 16.27 -25.32 14.62
CA ARG A 627 16.23 -26.57 15.37
C ARG A 627 14.85 -27.20 15.15
N ARG A 628 14.83 -28.38 14.57
CA ARG A 628 13.59 -29.15 14.42
C ARG A 628 13.05 -29.54 15.78
N LEU A 629 11.75 -29.41 15.95
CA LEU A 629 11.02 -30.06 17.02
C LEU A 629 10.89 -31.55 16.67
N ARG A 630 10.61 -32.38 17.66
CA ARG A 630 10.31 -33.79 17.43
C ARG A 630 9.10 -33.87 16.51
N ASP A 631 9.21 -34.71 15.49
CA ASP A 631 8.17 -34.95 14.47
C ASP A 631 7.74 -33.73 13.64
N GLY A 632 8.52 -32.62 13.72
CA GLY A 632 8.30 -31.43 12.92
C GLY A 632 8.89 -31.53 11.51
N ASP A 633 8.26 -30.83 10.55
CA ASP A 633 8.72 -30.77 9.18
C ASP A 633 10.09 -30.07 9.06
N ALA A 634 10.79 -30.41 7.99
CA ALA A 634 12.09 -29.83 7.71
C ALA A 634 11.96 -28.45 7.05
N LEU A 635 10.82 -28.17 6.46
CA LEU A 635 10.56 -27.05 5.57
C LEU A 635 9.07 -26.73 5.59
N GLU A 636 8.75 -25.45 5.69
CA GLU A 636 7.39 -24.96 5.56
C GLU A 636 7.27 -24.01 4.37
N VAL A 637 6.13 -24.07 3.68
CA VAL A 637 5.80 -23.24 2.52
C VAL A 637 4.52 -22.46 2.77
N TYR A 638 4.55 -21.16 2.49
CA TYR A 638 3.41 -20.26 2.68
C TYR A 638 3.13 -19.47 1.42
N ILE A 639 1.87 -19.46 0.96
CA ILE A 639 1.40 -18.65 -0.16
C ILE A 639 0.25 -17.79 0.33
N GLY A 640 0.27 -16.50 0.04
CA GLY A 640 -0.79 -15.60 0.48
C GLY A 640 -0.76 -14.24 -0.19
N LEU A 641 -1.78 -13.43 0.06
CA LEU A 641 -1.89 -12.06 -0.37
C LEU A 641 -1.54 -11.11 0.78
N GLY A 642 -0.81 -10.05 0.48
CA GLY A 642 -0.29 -9.10 1.47
C GLY A 642 1.09 -9.51 2.00
N GLN A 643 1.69 -8.63 2.82
CA GLN A 643 2.94 -8.94 3.52
C GLN A 643 2.68 -9.83 4.74
N ALA A 644 3.74 -10.40 5.32
CA ALA A 644 3.63 -11.23 6.52
C ALA A 644 3.19 -10.40 7.75
N PHE A 645 3.51 -9.10 7.76
CA PHE A 645 3.12 -8.12 8.77
C PHE A 645 3.28 -6.70 8.26
#